data_41caa170f0544cbef730b77d3c1257bd
#
_entry.id   41caa170f0544cbef730b77d3c1257bd
#
_cell.length_a   1.000
_cell.length_b   1.000
_cell.length_c   1.000
_cell.angle_alpha   90.00
_cell.angle_beta   90.00
_cell.angle_gamma   90.00
#
_symmetry.space_group_name_H-M   'P 1'
#
loop_
_entity.id
_entity.type
_entity.pdbx_description
1 polymer ?
#
loop_
_entity_poly.entity_id
_entity_poly.type
_entity_poly.pdbx_seq_one_letter_code
_entity_poly.pdbx_strand_id
1 'polypeptide(L)'
;MGGSIHRAAMPAWSLLILAVLFSGPILMFESVFGGGQGAIAALAGVVVGLVVAWAAVKWRWDLLSIVAAVVASHFLFGGVAALRETTRWGVVPTSRTIQTLVVGSVEAWKDLLTLTPPAGSYVGPAMVPWMACLVCSVAAGVVTVRYGRPMWGSVPLILAGVIAIVWGPSGHSPSALLIIAWWVGLIVWWAWASAIGRARLGADIVIGMASTATTASTTMGGSSRQIVHVWWRVGMGALMVGVMVAAAIPAASLLGPTASDRVVGRDVVEPPVDARQYPSPLSSYRHYNKDLEDESLIRVSNLPKEARVRLGAMDVYDGTTFGMGVTNTADGTAGYRRVGSTIPGRSADTAGVQTSVSTSQLLGPWVPTIGQVSVLRFEPSAPNAAEQQDGLNYDLWADTALTTGPTGQLSYSLSTTMPREHADSEFASVNAARYGGGDTNVPKDVDSLAADHTSTARSDLEKARAIEQFLHTDGYYSNEDTINSRPGSSQDRIERMISAEALVGDDEQYATLMALMLHSQGINARVVMGAYREGTSGSVDLTGSDMHAWVEVEFPGVGWATFDPTPPRDQQPTTQVNKPKSVPKPQVLQPPEPPEQPVELPPATRDQATDPHDPNGVHIPWMAIGTVSVSLLLLLGPVLAVLLAKSRRRKSRRRAQAAESVRGSWDELVDTAIDSGLVVEPHLTRQEVAWALASQWTPKKSESDEEGDAKARKARKRSAADVRVPGWSLFSGAVPRAVTVARRADVADFAAGGARPEDAEQAWNDVDELRREWAASVSPFARARYALSLKSLRWRRRARRQADAARKGGRSLAKRMGRRKGKR
;
A
#
# COMPACT_ATOMS: atom_id res chain seq x y z
N MET A 1 41.96 25.61 -4.28
CA MET A 1 41.79 24.50 -5.24
C MET A 1 40.60 23.66 -4.80
N GLY A 2 39.48 23.79 -5.47
CA GLY A 2 38.23 23.08 -5.24
C GLY A 2 37.39 23.22 -6.50
N GLY A 3 37.95 22.79 -7.65
CA GLY A 3 37.23 22.74 -8.91
C GLY A 3 36.04 21.80 -8.74
N SER A 4 34.84 22.33 -8.90
CA SER A 4 33.63 21.52 -9.10
C SER A 4 33.81 20.71 -10.39
N ILE A 5 34.24 19.47 -10.23
CA ILE A 5 34.27 18.50 -11.33
C ILE A 5 32.83 18.40 -11.83
N HIS A 6 32.51 19.11 -12.91
CA HIS A 6 31.32 18.86 -13.70
C HIS A 6 31.46 17.45 -14.27
N ARG A 7 30.94 16.44 -13.53
CA ARG A 7 30.86 15.09 -14.08
C ARG A 7 30.01 15.17 -15.33
N ALA A 8 30.57 14.76 -16.46
CA ALA A 8 29.86 14.74 -17.73
C ALA A 8 28.58 13.92 -17.58
N ALA A 9 27.45 14.49 -18.02
CA ALA A 9 26.18 13.81 -18.02
C ALA A 9 26.28 12.47 -18.76
N MET A 10 25.68 11.41 -18.20
CA MET A 10 25.66 10.12 -18.89
C MET A 10 24.78 10.20 -20.15
N PRO A 11 25.07 9.40 -21.19
CA PRO A 11 24.28 9.40 -22.40
C PRO A 11 22.84 8.96 -22.13
N ALA A 12 21.89 9.54 -22.86
CA ALA A 12 20.46 9.27 -22.67
C ALA A 12 20.09 7.77 -22.84
N TRP A 13 20.83 7.02 -23.64
CA TRP A 13 20.63 5.57 -23.82
C TRP A 13 20.88 4.75 -22.55
N SER A 14 21.53 5.31 -21.52
CA SER A 14 21.60 4.67 -20.20
C SER A 14 20.23 4.46 -19.54
N LEU A 15 19.19 5.21 -19.98
CA LEU A 15 17.79 4.96 -19.57
C LEU A 15 17.28 3.61 -20.07
N LEU A 16 17.74 3.14 -21.25
CA LEU A 16 17.37 1.82 -21.77
C LEU A 16 17.92 0.69 -20.88
N ILE A 17 19.15 0.84 -20.42
CA ILE A 17 19.72 -0.13 -19.47
C ILE A 17 18.97 -0.11 -18.14
N LEU A 18 18.60 1.07 -17.64
CA LEU A 18 17.75 1.15 -16.45
C LEU A 18 16.40 0.47 -16.67
N ALA A 19 15.77 0.62 -17.85
CA ALA A 19 14.54 -0.08 -18.18
C ALA A 19 14.72 -1.60 -18.09
N VAL A 20 15.82 -2.14 -18.63
CA VAL A 20 16.13 -3.57 -18.52
C VAL A 20 16.36 -3.98 -17.07
N LEU A 21 17.08 -3.19 -16.27
CA LEU A 21 17.32 -3.50 -14.86
C LEU A 21 16.03 -3.44 -14.01
N PHE A 22 15.03 -2.65 -14.40
CA PHE A 22 13.73 -2.64 -13.74
C PHE A 22 12.91 -3.91 -13.98
N SER A 23 13.30 -4.79 -14.93
CA SER A 23 12.64 -6.09 -15.12
C SER A 23 12.65 -6.95 -13.85
N GLY A 24 13.70 -6.85 -13.01
CA GLY A 24 13.77 -7.55 -11.73
C GLY A 24 12.61 -7.17 -10.79
N PRO A 25 12.46 -5.90 -10.36
CA PRO A 25 11.33 -5.46 -9.57
C PRO A 25 9.95 -5.76 -10.23
N ILE A 26 9.82 -5.62 -11.55
CA ILE A 26 8.56 -5.93 -12.27
C ILE A 26 8.17 -7.40 -12.06
N LEU A 27 9.10 -8.33 -12.27
CA LEU A 27 8.86 -9.77 -12.09
C LEU A 27 8.62 -10.14 -10.61
N MET A 28 9.29 -9.44 -9.69
CA MET A 28 9.06 -9.63 -8.25
C MET A 28 7.65 -9.18 -7.84
N PHE A 29 7.13 -8.07 -8.37
CA PHE A 29 5.75 -7.66 -8.12
C PHE A 29 4.74 -8.64 -8.69
N GLU A 30 5.03 -9.28 -9.84
CA GLU A 30 4.11 -10.25 -10.44
C GLU A 30 3.86 -11.44 -9.53
N SER A 31 4.83 -11.88 -8.73
CA SER A 31 4.65 -12.98 -7.78
C SER A 31 3.59 -12.69 -6.71
N VAL A 32 3.27 -11.42 -6.48
CA VAL A 32 2.24 -10.99 -5.51
C VAL A 32 0.85 -11.01 -6.13
N PHE A 33 0.76 -10.62 -7.43
CA PHE A 33 -0.52 -10.35 -8.07
C PHE A 33 -1.09 -11.58 -8.79
N GLY A 34 -0.25 -12.33 -9.49
CA GLY A 34 -0.69 -13.41 -10.37
C GLY A 34 -1.59 -12.92 -11.51
N GLY A 35 -1.40 -13.39 -12.73
CA GLY A 35 -2.26 -13.01 -13.86
C GLY A 35 -1.84 -11.74 -14.62
N GLY A 36 -0.64 -11.21 -14.41
CA GLY A 36 -0.04 -10.14 -15.20
C GLY A 36 -0.35 -8.71 -14.75
N GLN A 37 -1.30 -8.48 -13.86
CA GLN A 37 -1.72 -7.12 -13.47
C GLN A 37 -0.61 -6.34 -12.76
N GLY A 38 0.12 -6.98 -11.83
CA GLY A 38 1.23 -6.39 -11.11
C GLY A 38 2.37 -5.99 -12.05
N ALA A 39 2.73 -6.87 -12.98
CA ALA A 39 3.75 -6.61 -13.98
C ALA A 39 3.35 -5.49 -14.95
N ILE A 40 2.11 -5.44 -15.40
CA ILE A 40 1.60 -4.39 -16.31
C ILE A 40 1.64 -3.03 -15.62
N ALA A 41 1.18 -2.94 -14.37
CA ALA A 41 1.19 -1.71 -13.59
C ALA A 41 2.64 -1.23 -13.33
N ALA A 42 3.54 -2.13 -12.91
CA ALA A 42 4.95 -1.84 -12.69
C ALA A 42 5.65 -1.40 -13.98
N LEU A 43 5.45 -2.12 -15.09
CA LEU A 43 6.02 -1.79 -16.40
C LEU A 43 5.55 -0.41 -16.89
N ALA A 44 4.25 -0.13 -16.79
CA ALA A 44 3.69 1.17 -17.13
C ALA A 44 4.34 2.27 -16.28
N GLY A 45 4.52 2.04 -14.95
CA GLY A 45 5.21 2.96 -14.06
C GLY A 45 6.65 3.23 -14.47
N VAL A 46 7.40 2.20 -14.86
CA VAL A 46 8.78 2.33 -15.36
C VAL A 46 8.82 3.13 -16.66
N VAL A 47 7.99 2.79 -17.63
CA VAL A 47 7.98 3.46 -18.94
C VAL A 47 7.66 4.94 -18.79
N VAL A 48 6.56 5.27 -18.12
CA VAL A 48 6.14 6.67 -17.88
C VAL A 48 7.21 7.41 -17.07
N GLY A 49 7.76 6.78 -16.02
CA GLY A 49 8.77 7.40 -15.18
C GLY A 49 10.10 7.69 -15.92
N LEU A 50 10.55 6.78 -16.77
CA LEU A 50 11.76 7.01 -17.60
C LEU A 50 11.53 8.09 -18.67
N VAL A 51 10.31 8.18 -19.23
CA VAL A 51 9.94 9.28 -20.15
C VAL A 51 9.96 10.62 -19.40
N VAL A 52 9.39 10.69 -18.20
CA VAL A 52 9.46 11.89 -17.35
C VAL A 52 10.90 12.23 -17.01
N ALA A 53 11.73 11.24 -16.66
CA ALA A 53 13.16 11.45 -16.39
C ALA A 53 13.91 12.00 -17.62
N TRP A 54 13.66 11.43 -18.80
CA TRP A 54 14.23 11.93 -20.06
C TRP A 54 13.82 13.37 -20.34
N ALA A 55 12.54 13.69 -20.21
CA ALA A 55 12.02 15.05 -20.37
C ALA A 55 12.64 16.02 -19.36
N ALA A 56 12.74 15.62 -18.09
CA ALA A 56 13.33 16.40 -17.02
C ALA A 56 14.82 16.71 -17.28
N VAL A 57 15.56 15.77 -17.86
CA VAL A 57 16.97 15.96 -18.25
C VAL A 57 17.08 16.85 -19.48
N LYS A 58 16.29 16.56 -20.54
CA LYS A 58 16.33 17.31 -21.81
C LYS A 58 15.96 18.78 -21.63
N TRP A 59 14.91 19.05 -20.85
CA TRP A 59 14.42 20.43 -20.62
C TRP A 59 14.95 21.05 -19.31
N ARG A 60 15.85 20.38 -18.63
CA ARG A 60 16.52 20.85 -17.39
C ARG A 60 15.52 21.28 -16.30
N TRP A 61 14.45 20.49 -16.11
CA TRP A 61 13.43 20.78 -15.12
C TRP A 61 14.04 20.88 -13.71
N ASP A 62 13.50 21.77 -12.89
CA ASP A 62 13.80 21.81 -11.46
C ASP A 62 13.04 20.71 -10.72
N LEU A 63 13.35 20.52 -9.43
CA LEU A 63 12.74 19.46 -8.63
C LEU A 63 11.22 19.58 -8.57
N LEU A 64 10.70 20.81 -8.46
CA LEU A 64 9.26 21.04 -8.35
C LEU A 64 8.53 20.65 -9.65
N SER A 65 9.11 20.98 -10.80
CA SER A 65 8.56 20.56 -12.09
C SER A 65 8.58 19.06 -12.28
N ILE A 66 9.59 18.36 -11.75
CA ILE A 66 9.66 16.90 -11.78
C ILE A 66 8.56 16.30 -10.90
N VAL A 67 8.40 16.79 -9.66
CA VAL A 67 7.32 16.33 -8.77
C VAL A 67 5.95 16.59 -9.38
N ALA A 68 5.72 17.78 -9.93
CA ALA A 68 4.45 18.10 -10.61
C ALA A 68 4.19 17.16 -11.80
N ALA A 69 5.22 16.81 -12.57
CA ALA A 69 5.08 15.87 -13.68
C ALA A 69 4.79 14.43 -13.21
N VAL A 70 5.40 13.98 -12.10
CA VAL A 70 5.10 12.67 -11.50
C VAL A 70 3.65 12.61 -11.05
N VAL A 71 3.18 13.65 -10.33
CA VAL A 71 1.78 13.72 -9.87
C VAL A 71 0.82 13.79 -11.05
N ALA A 72 1.10 14.62 -12.06
CA ALA A 72 0.28 14.69 -13.26
C ALA A 72 0.23 13.35 -14.00
N SER A 73 1.36 12.63 -14.08
CA SER A 73 1.44 11.30 -14.67
C SER A 73 0.63 10.28 -13.89
N HIS A 74 0.62 10.37 -12.56
CA HIS A 74 -0.18 9.49 -11.70
C HIS A 74 -1.67 9.61 -12.01
N PHE A 75 -2.21 10.82 -12.07
CA PHE A 75 -3.63 11.02 -12.37
C PHE A 75 -4.00 10.74 -13.84
N LEU A 76 -3.08 10.99 -14.77
CA LEU A 76 -3.33 10.79 -16.20
C LEU A 76 -3.27 9.32 -16.62
N PHE A 77 -2.30 8.57 -16.10
CA PHE A 77 -2.01 7.19 -16.52
C PHE A 77 -2.34 6.14 -15.45
N GLY A 78 -2.47 6.52 -14.18
CA GLY A 78 -2.71 5.59 -13.08
C GLY A 78 -4.00 4.81 -13.22
N GLY A 79 -5.08 5.44 -13.70
CA GLY A 79 -6.34 4.76 -13.98
C GLY A 79 -6.18 3.63 -15.02
N VAL A 80 -5.51 3.91 -16.13
CA VAL A 80 -5.29 2.94 -17.21
C VAL A 80 -4.30 1.84 -16.81
N ALA A 81 -3.29 2.19 -16.01
CA ALA A 81 -2.22 1.27 -15.63
C ALA A 81 -2.60 0.33 -14.48
N ALA A 82 -3.29 0.84 -13.45
CA ALA A 82 -3.53 0.14 -12.20
C ALA A 82 -5.02 -0.09 -11.87
N LEU A 83 -5.95 0.65 -12.49
CA LEU A 83 -7.37 0.66 -12.12
C LEU A 83 -8.29 0.49 -13.33
N ARG A 84 -7.95 -0.38 -14.27
CA ARG A 84 -8.70 -0.57 -15.53
C ARG A 84 -10.18 -0.85 -15.31
N GLU A 85 -10.52 -1.62 -14.29
CA GLU A 85 -11.89 -2.02 -13.97
C GLU A 85 -12.78 -0.85 -13.54
N THR A 86 -12.20 0.22 -13.00
CA THR A 86 -12.93 1.44 -12.62
C THR A 86 -13.04 2.47 -13.73
N THR A 87 -12.34 2.25 -14.86
CA THR A 87 -12.33 3.17 -15.99
C THR A 87 -13.40 2.78 -17.02
N ARG A 88 -14.00 3.79 -17.64
CA ARG A 88 -14.93 3.54 -18.76
C ARG A 88 -14.13 3.18 -20.01
N TRP A 89 -14.47 2.06 -20.65
CA TRP A 89 -13.75 1.49 -21.81
C TRP A 89 -12.27 1.18 -21.55
N GLY A 90 -11.87 1.00 -20.31
CA GLY A 90 -10.49 0.70 -19.95
C GLY A 90 -9.51 1.88 -20.03
N VAL A 91 -9.98 3.10 -20.37
CA VAL A 91 -9.12 4.28 -20.63
C VAL A 91 -9.62 5.54 -19.94
N VAL A 92 -10.93 5.82 -19.98
CA VAL A 92 -11.49 7.09 -19.48
C VAL A 92 -11.75 6.99 -17.98
N PRO A 93 -11.09 7.82 -17.14
CA PRO A 93 -11.30 7.80 -15.69
C PRO A 93 -12.72 8.23 -15.32
N THR A 94 -13.36 7.50 -14.44
CA THR A 94 -14.64 7.83 -13.81
C THR A 94 -14.41 8.60 -12.50
N SER A 95 -15.48 9.10 -11.87
CA SER A 95 -15.39 9.69 -10.53
C SER A 95 -14.83 8.70 -9.50
N ARG A 96 -15.24 7.43 -9.59
CA ARG A 96 -14.71 6.32 -8.76
C ARG A 96 -13.21 6.12 -9.01
N THR A 97 -12.75 6.16 -10.27
CA THR A 97 -11.31 6.06 -10.58
C THR A 97 -10.51 7.18 -9.93
N ILE A 98 -11.00 8.42 -9.99
CA ILE A 98 -10.31 9.58 -9.39
C ILE A 98 -10.27 9.47 -7.86
N GLN A 99 -11.38 9.08 -7.25
CA GLN A 99 -11.47 8.85 -5.81
C GLN A 99 -10.48 7.76 -5.37
N THR A 100 -10.46 6.60 -6.06
CA THR A 100 -9.54 5.50 -5.78
C THR A 100 -8.08 5.91 -6.00
N LEU A 101 -7.75 6.73 -7.02
CA LEU A 101 -6.40 7.25 -7.22
C LEU A 101 -5.94 8.13 -6.06
N VAL A 102 -6.83 8.95 -5.47
CA VAL A 102 -6.48 9.80 -4.32
C VAL A 102 -6.35 8.99 -3.05
N VAL A 103 -7.38 8.25 -2.68
CA VAL A 103 -7.45 7.47 -1.42
C VAL A 103 -6.46 6.32 -1.45
N GLY A 104 -6.44 5.55 -2.52
CA GLY A 104 -5.57 4.39 -2.69
C GLY A 104 -4.08 4.76 -2.80
N SER A 105 -3.70 6.02 -3.08
CA SER A 105 -2.30 6.46 -2.97
C SER A 105 -1.73 6.25 -1.57
N VAL A 106 -2.58 6.24 -0.55
CA VAL A 106 -2.21 6.02 0.85
C VAL A 106 -2.65 4.64 1.33
N GLU A 107 -3.87 4.22 1.02
CA GLU A 107 -4.47 3.00 1.55
C GLU A 107 -3.97 1.73 0.85
N ALA A 108 -3.69 1.77 -0.46
CA ALA A 108 -3.24 0.59 -1.21
C ALA A 108 -1.99 -0.10 -0.62
N TRP A 109 -1.11 0.65 0.06
CA TRP A 109 0.07 0.11 0.74
C TRP A 109 -0.30 -0.76 1.94
N LYS A 110 -1.30 -0.33 2.71
CA LYS A 110 -1.86 -1.09 3.84
C LYS A 110 -2.65 -2.27 3.31
N ASP A 111 -3.51 -2.04 2.33
CA ASP A 111 -4.35 -3.09 1.73
C ASP A 111 -3.52 -4.24 1.20
N LEU A 112 -2.42 -3.95 0.47
CA LEU A 112 -1.55 -4.99 -0.06
C LEU A 112 -0.87 -5.83 1.03
N LEU A 113 -0.69 -5.29 2.25
CA LEU A 113 -0.18 -6.05 3.41
C LEU A 113 -1.24 -6.93 4.05
N THR A 114 -2.52 -6.53 3.98
CA THR A 114 -3.63 -7.26 4.60
C THR A 114 -4.29 -8.27 3.66
N LEU A 115 -4.02 -8.17 2.34
CA LEU A 115 -4.53 -9.08 1.33
C LEU A 115 -3.69 -10.35 1.24
N THR A 116 -4.37 -11.47 1.07
CA THR A 116 -3.71 -12.74 0.74
C THR A 116 -3.42 -12.79 -0.76
N PRO A 117 -2.18 -13.17 -1.20
CA PRO A 117 -1.89 -13.38 -2.61
C PRO A 117 -2.70 -14.56 -3.17
N PRO A 118 -3.15 -14.47 -4.44
CA PRO A 118 -2.86 -13.46 -5.45
C PRO A 118 -3.73 -12.20 -5.34
N ALA A 119 -3.11 -11.03 -5.26
CA ALA A 119 -3.81 -9.75 -5.14
C ALA A 119 -4.35 -9.20 -6.49
N GLY A 120 -4.17 -9.93 -7.59
CA GLY A 120 -4.53 -9.50 -8.93
C GLY A 120 -6.03 -9.40 -9.21
N SER A 121 -6.86 -10.05 -8.39
CA SER A 121 -8.32 -9.95 -8.48
C SER A 121 -8.91 -8.75 -7.72
N TYR A 122 -8.04 -7.93 -7.14
CA TYR A 122 -8.41 -6.79 -6.29
C TYR A 122 -8.29 -5.45 -7.01
N VAL A 123 -9.27 -4.58 -6.80
CA VAL A 123 -9.24 -3.19 -7.30
C VAL A 123 -8.48 -2.34 -6.29
N GLY A 124 -7.38 -1.74 -6.72
CA GLY A 124 -6.60 -0.81 -5.87
C GLY A 124 -5.15 -1.21 -5.62
N PRO A 125 -4.84 -2.41 -5.15
CA PRO A 125 -3.47 -2.80 -4.79
C PRO A 125 -2.43 -2.66 -5.90
N ALA A 126 -2.83 -2.78 -7.18
CA ALA A 126 -1.97 -2.56 -8.35
C ALA A 126 -1.40 -1.13 -8.43
N MET A 127 -1.92 -0.21 -7.63
CA MET A 127 -1.34 1.14 -7.47
C MET A 127 0.03 1.12 -6.79
N VAL A 128 0.31 0.14 -5.93
CA VAL A 128 1.62 0.02 -5.25
C VAL A 128 2.75 -0.21 -6.26
N PRO A 129 2.74 -1.24 -7.12
CA PRO A 129 3.76 -1.42 -8.15
C PRO A 129 3.81 -0.25 -9.15
N TRP A 130 2.65 0.33 -9.54
CA TRP A 130 2.60 1.51 -10.38
C TRP A 130 3.35 2.69 -9.76
N MET A 131 3.02 3.08 -8.54
CA MET A 131 3.61 4.24 -7.86
C MET A 131 5.09 4.02 -7.51
N ALA A 132 5.43 2.85 -6.96
CA ALA A 132 6.81 2.50 -6.61
C ALA A 132 7.71 2.57 -7.84
N CYS A 133 7.31 1.93 -8.96
CA CYS A 133 8.07 1.94 -10.19
C CYS A 133 8.12 3.32 -10.86
N LEU A 134 7.03 4.08 -10.85
CA LEU A 134 6.99 5.45 -11.38
C LEU A 134 7.99 6.37 -10.65
N VAL A 135 7.93 6.41 -9.34
CA VAL A 135 8.78 7.31 -8.52
C VAL A 135 10.25 6.85 -8.58
N CYS A 136 10.49 5.56 -8.41
CA CYS A 136 11.85 5.01 -8.42
C CYS A 136 12.53 5.15 -9.79
N SER A 137 11.82 4.97 -10.90
CA SER A 137 12.39 5.09 -12.24
C SER A 137 12.71 6.55 -12.62
N VAL A 138 11.84 7.51 -12.22
CA VAL A 138 12.15 8.95 -12.35
C VAL A 138 13.41 9.30 -11.57
N ALA A 139 13.49 8.89 -10.30
CA ALA A 139 14.63 9.18 -9.44
C ALA A 139 15.92 8.55 -9.99
N ALA A 140 15.88 7.26 -10.38
CA ALA A 140 17.00 6.53 -10.97
C ALA A 140 17.48 7.20 -12.26
N GLY A 141 16.58 7.55 -13.17
CA GLY A 141 16.89 8.19 -14.44
C GLY A 141 17.51 9.57 -14.26
N VAL A 142 16.92 10.42 -13.42
CA VAL A 142 17.44 11.77 -13.14
C VAL A 142 18.82 11.71 -12.47
N VAL A 143 19.01 10.83 -11.47
CA VAL A 143 20.29 10.70 -10.76
C VAL A 143 21.38 10.17 -11.68
N THR A 144 21.07 9.18 -12.51
CA THR A 144 22.03 8.58 -13.44
C THR A 144 22.42 9.54 -14.55
N VAL A 145 21.45 10.11 -15.25
CA VAL A 145 21.72 10.89 -16.47
C VAL A 145 22.12 12.33 -16.15
N ARG A 146 21.36 13.01 -15.28
CA ARG A 146 21.60 14.43 -14.99
C ARG A 146 22.80 14.68 -14.09
N TYR A 147 22.98 13.83 -13.07
CA TYR A 147 24.07 14.00 -12.10
C TYR A 147 25.28 13.12 -12.42
N GLY A 148 25.20 12.24 -13.42
CA GLY A 148 26.29 11.35 -13.82
C GLY A 148 26.72 10.39 -12.69
N ARG A 149 25.80 9.96 -11.85
CA ARG A 149 26.06 9.11 -10.68
C ARG A 149 25.30 7.79 -10.76
N PRO A 150 25.71 6.84 -11.60
CA PRO A 150 24.97 5.59 -11.82
C PRO A 150 24.85 4.72 -10.57
N MET A 151 25.88 4.68 -9.70
CA MET A 151 25.79 3.95 -8.42
C MET A 151 24.65 4.50 -7.51
N TRP A 152 24.50 5.82 -7.44
CA TRP A 152 23.41 6.44 -6.69
C TRP A 152 22.06 6.32 -7.41
N GLY A 153 22.09 6.21 -8.74
CA GLY A 153 20.89 5.91 -9.54
C GLY A 153 20.34 4.51 -9.34
N SER A 154 21.17 3.56 -8.87
CA SER A 154 20.75 2.21 -8.53
C SER A 154 19.98 2.12 -7.19
N VAL A 155 20.14 3.10 -6.29
CA VAL A 155 19.46 3.08 -4.98
C VAL A 155 17.93 3.07 -5.12
N PRO A 156 17.28 3.93 -5.93
CA PRO A 156 15.85 3.84 -6.16
C PRO A 156 15.42 2.53 -6.82
N LEU A 157 16.23 1.97 -7.72
CA LEU A 157 15.99 0.69 -8.35
C LEU A 157 15.98 -0.45 -7.33
N ILE A 158 16.98 -0.49 -6.43
CA ILE A 158 17.05 -1.45 -5.33
C ILE A 158 15.86 -1.26 -4.39
N LEU A 159 15.48 -0.02 -4.09
CA LEU A 159 14.31 0.28 -3.25
C LEU A 159 13.02 -0.30 -3.85
N ALA A 160 12.82 -0.19 -5.16
CA ALA A 160 11.67 -0.80 -5.83
C ALA A 160 11.66 -2.34 -5.67
N GLY A 161 12.83 -2.98 -5.76
CA GLY A 161 12.99 -4.41 -5.49
C GLY A 161 12.70 -4.78 -4.03
N VAL A 162 13.21 -3.98 -3.08
CA VAL A 162 12.94 -4.20 -1.64
C VAL A 162 11.44 -4.07 -1.33
N ILE A 163 10.76 -3.06 -1.90
CA ILE A 163 9.31 -2.93 -1.77
C ILE A 163 8.62 -4.20 -2.29
N ALA A 164 8.98 -4.68 -3.48
CA ALA A 164 8.39 -5.89 -4.05
C ALA A 164 8.62 -7.14 -3.18
N ILE A 165 9.78 -7.24 -2.50
CA ILE A 165 10.11 -8.34 -1.60
C ILE A 165 9.33 -8.26 -0.28
N VAL A 166 9.26 -7.08 0.33
CA VAL A 166 8.58 -6.87 1.62
C VAL A 166 7.07 -7.11 1.51
N TRP A 167 6.47 -6.69 0.39
CA TRP A 167 5.05 -6.93 0.10
C TRP A 167 4.79 -8.27 -0.60
N GLY A 168 5.83 -9.11 -0.78
CA GLY A 168 5.74 -10.42 -1.41
C GLY A 168 4.95 -11.47 -0.60
N PRO A 169 4.61 -12.62 -1.21
CA PRO A 169 3.97 -13.74 -0.52
C PRO A 169 4.97 -14.47 0.40
N SER A 170 4.49 -15.03 1.52
CA SER A 170 5.30 -15.79 2.47
C SER A 170 5.81 -17.11 1.89
N GLY A 171 4.97 -17.84 1.16
CA GLY A 171 5.29 -19.18 0.65
C GLY A 171 6.00 -19.27 -0.70
N HIS A 172 6.04 -18.20 -1.50
CA HIS A 172 6.64 -18.18 -2.84
C HIS A 172 7.75 -17.14 -2.90
N SER A 173 8.99 -17.57 -2.84
CA SER A 173 10.12 -16.69 -3.15
C SER A 173 10.26 -16.54 -4.67
N PRO A 174 10.57 -15.33 -5.19
CA PRO A 174 11.04 -15.21 -6.56
C PRO A 174 12.23 -16.16 -6.74
N SER A 175 12.32 -16.85 -7.90
CA SER A 175 13.37 -17.84 -8.10
C SER A 175 14.74 -17.24 -7.75
N ALA A 176 15.54 -17.95 -6.95
CA ALA A 176 16.87 -17.49 -6.55
C ALA A 176 17.72 -17.09 -7.77
N LEU A 177 17.52 -17.78 -8.90
CA LEU A 177 18.16 -17.45 -10.17
C LEU A 177 17.81 -16.04 -10.68
N LEU A 178 16.55 -15.60 -10.54
CA LEU A 178 16.12 -14.27 -10.95
C LEU A 178 16.79 -13.19 -10.08
N ILE A 179 16.86 -13.39 -8.78
CA ILE A 179 17.51 -12.45 -7.86
C ILE A 179 19.00 -12.37 -8.17
N ILE A 180 19.67 -13.51 -8.36
CA ILE A 180 21.09 -13.58 -8.71
C ILE A 180 21.34 -12.87 -10.06
N ALA A 181 20.55 -13.18 -11.09
CA ALA A 181 20.68 -12.55 -12.41
C ALA A 181 20.50 -11.03 -12.34
N TRP A 182 19.56 -10.57 -11.54
CA TRP A 182 19.33 -9.14 -11.33
C TRP A 182 20.53 -8.46 -10.64
N TRP A 183 21.10 -9.05 -9.58
CA TRP A 183 22.29 -8.53 -8.91
C TRP A 183 23.52 -8.54 -9.83
N VAL A 184 23.69 -9.60 -10.63
CA VAL A 184 24.73 -9.64 -11.66
C VAL A 184 24.57 -8.50 -12.65
N GLY A 185 23.35 -8.25 -13.13
CA GLY A 185 23.04 -7.11 -14.00
C GLY A 185 23.43 -5.77 -13.39
N LEU A 186 23.14 -5.56 -12.10
CA LEU A 186 23.54 -4.36 -11.36
C LEU A 186 25.09 -4.21 -11.25
N ILE A 187 25.78 -5.29 -10.93
CA ILE A 187 27.27 -5.29 -10.84
C ILE A 187 27.89 -4.97 -12.20
N VAL A 188 27.41 -5.61 -13.26
CA VAL A 188 27.85 -5.32 -14.64
C VAL A 188 27.59 -3.86 -15.01
N TRP A 189 26.42 -3.34 -14.67
CA TRP A 189 26.08 -1.93 -14.85
C TRP A 189 27.05 -1.00 -14.12
N TRP A 190 27.36 -1.27 -12.84
CA TRP A 190 28.30 -0.46 -12.07
C TRP A 190 29.72 -0.51 -12.63
N ALA A 191 30.20 -1.70 -13.03
CA ALA A 191 31.51 -1.90 -13.64
C ALA A 191 31.63 -1.11 -14.97
N TRP A 192 30.63 -1.24 -15.82
CA TRP A 192 30.56 -0.55 -17.10
C TRP A 192 30.45 0.98 -16.94
N ALA A 193 29.58 1.47 -16.08
CA ALA A 193 29.43 2.90 -15.81
C ALA A 193 30.69 3.52 -15.19
N SER A 194 31.41 2.76 -14.35
CA SER A 194 32.70 3.16 -13.80
C SER A 194 33.78 3.21 -14.87
N ALA A 195 33.78 2.30 -15.84
CA ALA A 195 34.72 2.28 -16.97
C ALA A 195 34.56 3.50 -17.88
N ILE A 196 33.29 3.84 -18.22
CA ILE A 196 32.99 5.04 -19.02
C ILE A 196 33.40 6.32 -18.29
N GLY A 197 33.11 6.40 -16.97
CA GLY A 197 33.54 7.55 -16.17
C GLY A 197 35.06 7.76 -16.18
N ARG A 198 35.80 6.67 -16.09
CA ARG A 198 37.31 6.73 -16.17
C ARG A 198 37.81 7.07 -17.56
N ALA A 199 37.22 6.52 -18.61
CA ALA A 199 37.61 6.80 -19.99
C ALA A 199 37.44 8.29 -20.34
N ARG A 200 36.35 8.92 -19.87
CA ARG A 200 36.07 10.34 -20.08
C ARG A 200 37.06 11.25 -19.31
N LEU A 201 37.36 10.92 -18.06
CA LEU A 201 38.36 11.64 -17.27
C LEU A 201 39.76 11.55 -17.92
N GLY A 202 40.11 10.39 -18.49
CA GLY A 202 41.37 10.21 -19.23
C GLY A 202 41.43 11.05 -20.52
N ALA A 203 40.31 11.15 -21.24
CA ALA A 203 40.24 11.99 -22.45
C ALA A 203 40.37 13.49 -22.15
N ASP A 204 39.72 13.97 -21.07
CA ASP A 204 39.85 15.40 -20.66
C ASP A 204 41.28 15.78 -20.22
N ILE A 205 42.01 14.86 -19.60
CA ILE A 205 43.43 15.06 -19.20
C ILE A 205 44.31 15.13 -20.45
N VAL A 206 44.09 14.27 -21.45
CA VAL A 206 44.89 14.28 -22.70
C VAL A 206 44.66 15.55 -23.51
N ILE A 207 43.41 16.06 -23.59
CA ILE A 207 43.08 17.32 -24.27
C ILE A 207 43.69 18.51 -23.50
N GLY A 208 43.69 18.49 -22.17
CA GLY A 208 44.34 19.54 -21.36
C GLY A 208 45.88 19.59 -21.47
N MET A 209 46.49 18.43 -21.68
CA MET A 209 47.96 18.36 -21.92
C MET A 209 48.34 18.70 -23.36
N ALA A 210 47.48 18.46 -24.34
CA ALA A 210 47.74 18.81 -25.74
C ALA A 210 47.69 20.32 -26.01
N SER A 211 47.08 21.12 -25.15
CA SER A 211 47.07 22.60 -25.26
C SER A 211 48.35 23.27 -24.75
N THR A 212 49.24 22.55 -24.09
CA THR A 212 50.52 23.08 -23.54
C THR A 212 51.78 22.51 -24.19
N ALA A 213 51.65 21.58 -25.13
CA ALA A 213 52.77 20.95 -25.82
C ALA A 213 52.74 21.24 -27.34
N THR A 214 53.24 22.40 -27.72
CA THR A 214 53.73 22.63 -29.10
C THR A 214 55.09 21.91 -29.21
N THR A 215 55.19 20.98 -30.17
CA THR A 215 56.38 20.18 -30.53
C THR A 215 56.63 18.90 -29.68
N ALA A 216 56.11 17.78 -30.11
CA ALA A 216 56.84 16.52 -30.12
C ALA A 216 56.17 15.54 -31.10
N SER A 217 56.97 15.13 -32.06
CA SER A 217 56.71 14.26 -33.21
C SER A 217 56.03 12.92 -32.89
N THR A 218 55.07 12.60 -33.73
CA THR A 218 54.65 11.29 -34.27
C THR A 218 55.50 10.08 -33.83
N THR A 219 54.86 9.20 -33.06
CA THR A 219 55.05 7.74 -33.18
C THR A 219 53.68 7.09 -33.06
N MET A 220 53.06 6.77 -34.22
CA MET A 220 51.99 5.80 -34.36
C MET A 220 52.53 4.43 -34.00
N GLY A 221 52.11 3.87 -32.86
CA GLY A 221 52.43 2.52 -32.48
C GLY A 221 51.95 2.12 -31.11
N GLY A 222 50.61 2.21 -30.82
CA GLY A 222 50.13 1.85 -29.49
C GLY A 222 48.65 1.37 -29.37
N SER A 223 47.94 1.31 -30.46
CA SER A 223 46.47 1.08 -30.36
C SER A 223 46.06 -0.39 -30.08
N SER A 224 46.82 -1.38 -30.52
CA SER A 224 46.45 -2.79 -30.37
C SER A 224 46.65 -3.36 -28.95
N ARG A 225 47.71 -2.92 -28.23
CA ARG A 225 47.96 -3.40 -26.87
C ARG A 225 46.98 -2.84 -25.83
N GLN A 226 46.50 -1.62 -25.97
CA GLN A 226 45.49 -1.07 -25.06
C GLN A 226 44.14 -1.75 -25.19
N ILE A 227 43.73 -2.14 -26.37
CA ILE A 227 42.45 -2.88 -26.61
C ILE A 227 42.51 -4.26 -25.98
N VAL A 228 43.63 -4.99 -26.10
CA VAL A 228 43.82 -6.31 -25.50
C VAL A 228 43.74 -6.25 -23.96
N HIS A 229 44.36 -5.22 -23.34
CA HIS A 229 44.30 -5.04 -21.86
C HIS A 229 42.89 -4.68 -21.36
N VAL A 230 42.09 -3.98 -22.13
CA VAL A 230 40.70 -3.69 -21.77
C VAL A 230 39.86 -4.96 -21.83
N TRP A 231 39.98 -5.76 -22.88
CA TRP A 231 39.26 -7.03 -22.99
C TRP A 231 39.68 -8.05 -21.94
N TRP A 232 40.97 -8.09 -21.59
CA TRP A 232 41.48 -8.98 -20.52
C TRP A 232 40.93 -8.57 -19.16
N ARG A 233 40.84 -7.25 -18.86
CA ARG A 233 40.19 -6.75 -17.62
C ARG A 233 38.70 -7.00 -17.57
N VAL A 234 38.02 -6.89 -18.71
CA VAL A 234 36.60 -7.23 -18.81
C VAL A 234 36.42 -8.73 -18.63
N GLY A 235 37.27 -9.55 -19.23
CA GLY A 235 37.25 -11.02 -19.07
C GLY A 235 37.51 -11.46 -17.63
N MET A 236 38.51 -10.87 -16.95
CA MET A 236 38.76 -11.13 -15.52
C MET A 236 37.61 -10.67 -14.63
N GLY A 237 36.97 -9.52 -14.93
CA GLY A 237 35.82 -9.06 -14.21
C GLY A 237 34.61 -10.00 -14.38
N ALA A 238 34.38 -10.48 -15.60
CA ALA A 238 33.34 -11.45 -15.90
C ALA A 238 33.61 -12.81 -15.22
N LEU A 239 34.86 -13.24 -15.21
CA LEU A 239 35.28 -14.46 -14.49
C LEU A 239 35.04 -14.33 -12.99
N MET A 240 35.44 -13.21 -12.36
CA MET A 240 35.19 -12.98 -10.94
C MET A 240 33.69 -12.99 -10.61
N VAL A 241 32.88 -12.32 -11.44
CA VAL A 241 31.42 -12.36 -11.27
C VAL A 241 30.88 -13.78 -11.44
N GLY A 242 31.37 -14.53 -12.44
CA GLY A 242 31.01 -15.94 -12.64
C GLY A 242 31.35 -16.82 -11.45
N VAL A 243 32.53 -16.67 -10.87
CA VAL A 243 32.98 -17.38 -9.65
C VAL A 243 32.11 -16.99 -8.44
N MET A 244 31.82 -15.70 -8.26
CA MET A 244 30.93 -15.26 -7.18
C MET A 244 29.52 -15.82 -7.33
N VAL A 245 28.97 -15.87 -8.52
CA VAL A 245 27.65 -16.48 -8.79
C VAL A 245 27.68 -17.98 -8.54
N ALA A 246 28.72 -18.67 -9.04
CA ALA A 246 28.91 -20.10 -8.81
C ALA A 246 29.06 -20.46 -7.33
N ALA A 247 29.63 -19.57 -6.52
CA ALA A 247 29.75 -19.77 -5.07
C ALA A 247 28.46 -19.33 -4.33
N ALA A 248 27.73 -18.35 -4.81
CA ALA A 248 26.53 -17.86 -4.19
C ALA A 248 25.35 -18.84 -4.28
N ILE A 249 25.25 -19.64 -5.36
CA ILE A 249 24.19 -20.63 -5.53
C ILE A 249 24.23 -21.70 -4.43
N PRO A 250 25.36 -22.44 -4.21
CA PRO A 250 25.42 -23.41 -3.13
C PRO A 250 25.39 -22.75 -1.73
N ALA A 251 25.93 -21.54 -1.57
CA ALA A 251 25.83 -20.84 -0.31
C ALA A 251 24.38 -20.45 0.01
N ALA A 252 23.59 -20.04 -0.96
CA ALA A 252 22.18 -19.72 -0.77
C ALA A 252 21.34 -20.97 -0.44
N SER A 253 21.67 -22.15 -1.00
CA SER A 253 20.99 -23.41 -0.67
C SER A 253 21.37 -23.98 0.69
N LEU A 254 22.59 -23.68 1.21
CA LEU A 254 23.08 -24.18 2.49
C LEU A 254 22.82 -23.22 3.67
N LEU A 255 22.80 -21.91 3.41
CA LEU A 255 22.74 -20.86 4.45
C LEU A 255 21.47 -19.99 4.33
N GLY A 256 20.70 -20.16 3.27
CA GLY A 256 19.47 -19.40 3.07
C GLY A 256 18.36 -19.91 3.99
N PRO A 257 17.52 -19.01 4.52
CA PRO A 257 16.32 -19.42 5.25
C PRO A 257 15.45 -20.29 4.34
N THR A 258 14.84 -21.32 4.92
CA THR A 258 13.84 -22.12 4.22
C THR A 258 12.64 -21.23 3.85
N ALA A 259 11.83 -21.64 2.90
CA ALA A 259 10.66 -20.85 2.50
C ALA A 259 9.69 -20.61 3.68
N SER A 260 9.69 -21.51 4.67
CA SER A 260 8.94 -21.42 5.91
C SER A 260 9.47 -20.36 6.89
N ASP A 261 10.75 -20.00 6.81
CA ASP A 261 11.38 -19.07 7.77
C ASP A 261 11.40 -17.62 7.28
N ARG A 262 10.78 -17.36 6.14
CA ARG A 262 10.73 -16.03 5.54
C ARG A 262 9.69 -15.17 6.22
N VAL A 263 10.14 -14.19 7.01
CA VAL A 263 9.27 -13.13 7.56
C VAL A 263 9.01 -12.07 6.48
N VAL A 264 7.77 -11.86 6.13
CA VAL A 264 7.31 -10.80 5.22
C VAL A 264 6.50 -9.76 6.00
N GLY A 265 6.35 -8.55 5.44
CA GLY A 265 5.66 -7.46 6.12
C GLY A 265 4.23 -7.80 6.54
N ARG A 266 3.56 -8.67 5.79
CA ARG A 266 2.18 -9.10 6.10
C ARG A 266 2.06 -10.00 7.32
N ASP A 267 3.10 -10.78 7.65
CA ASP A 267 3.08 -11.66 8.83
C ASP A 267 3.14 -10.88 10.15
N VAL A 268 3.50 -9.58 10.08
CA VAL A 268 3.58 -8.65 11.22
C VAL A 268 2.29 -7.85 11.38
N VAL A 269 1.45 -7.79 10.35
CA VAL A 269 0.20 -7.01 10.35
C VAL A 269 -0.95 -7.93 10.77
N GLU A 270 -1.63 -7.59 11.87
CA GLU A 270 -2.84 -8.29 12.28
C GLU A 270 -3.91 -8.25 11.18
N PRO A 271 -4.70 -9.32 11.02
CA PRO A 271 -5.77 -9.34 10.04
C PRO A 271 -6.76 -8.19 10.33
N PRO A 272 -7.28 -7.51 9.30
CA PRO A 272 -8.14 -6.34 9.49
C PRO A 272 -9.51 -6.65 10.08
N VAL A 273 -9.92 -7.93 10.11
CA VAL A 273 -11.23 -8.37 10.60
C VAL A 273 -11.05 -9.41 11.69
N ASP A 274 -11.52 -9.07 12.88
CA ASP A 274 -11.69 -10.02 13.98
C ASP A 274 -13.13 -10.54 13.96
N ALA A 275 -13.31 -11.80 13.57
CA ALA A 275 -14.61 -12.44 13.47
C ALA A 275 -15.36 -12.52 14.82
N ARG A 276 -14.63 -12.45 15.96
CA ARG A 276 -15.20 -12.40 17.31
C ARG A 276 -15.99 -11.12 17.62
N GLN A 277 -15.84 -10.07 16.80
CA GLN A 277 -16.64 -8.84 16.93
C GLN A 277 -18.09 -9.03 16.45
N TYR A 278 -18.37 -10.13 15.77
CA TYR A 278 -19.70 -10.46 15.27
C TYR A 278 -20.31 -11.59 16.10
N PRO A 279 -21.63 -11.60 16.30
CA PRO A 279 -22.31 -12.72 16.94
C PRO A 279 -22.00 -14.04 16.21
N SER A 280 -21.79 -15.11 16.97
CA SER A 280 -21.59 -16.44 16.40
C SER A 280 -22.79 -16.82 15.53
N PRO A 281 -22.59 -17.43 14.34
CA PRO A 281 -23.68 -17.96 13.54
C PRO A 281 -24.59 -18.88 14.35
N LEU A 282 -24.02 -19.71 15.23
CA LEU A 282 -24.74 -20.67 16.05
C LEU A 282 -25.80 -20.02 16.94
N SER A 283 -25.54 -18.81 17.45
CA SER A 283 -26.48 -18.07 18.29
C SER A 283 -27.79 -17.71 17.57
N SER A 284 -27.80 -17.74 16.23
CA SER A 284 -28.97 -17.45 15.40
C SER A 284 -29.73 -18.74 14.97
N TYR A 285 -29.23 -19.91 15.37
CA TYR A 285 -29.79 -21.20 14.89
C TYR A 285 -31.27 -21.29 15.11
N ARG A 286 -31.76 -21.07 16.34
CA ARG A 286 -33.19 -21.24 16.68
C ARG A 286 -34.07 -20.19 15.97
N HIS A 287 -33.58 -18.99 15.76
CA HIS A 287 -34.31 -17.99 15.00
C HIS A 287 -34.57 -18.46 13.57
N TYR A 288 -33.60 -19.09 12.93
CA TYR A 288 -33.83 -19.66 11.59
C TYR A 288 -34.74 -20.89 11.64
N ASN A 289 -34.45 -21.86 12.51
CA ASN A 289 -35.10 -23.16 12.53
C ASN A 289 -36.53 -23.11 13.04
N LYS A 290 -36.89 -22.05 13.79
CA LYS A 290 -38.25 -21.91 14.38
C LYS A 290 -39.03 -20.71 13.82
N ASP A 291 -38.46 -19.49 13.93
CA ASP A 291 -39.19 -18.27 13.56
C ASP A 291 -39.28 -18.10 12.03
N LEU A 292 -38.31 -18.62 11.29
CA LEU A 292 -38.22 -18.59 9.82
C LEU A 292 -38.31 -19.99 9.19
N GLU A 293 -38.93 -20.94 9.86
CA GLU A 293 -38.98 -22.36 9.46
C GLU A 293 -39.34 -22.57 7.99
N ASP A 294 -40.39 -21.90 7.50
CA ASP A 294 -40.90 -22.00 6.13
C ASP A 294 -40.33 -20.96 5.17
N GLU A 295 -39.54 -20.00 5.67
CA GLU A 295 -38.98 -18.92 4.85
C GLU A 295 -37.77 -19.39 4.06
N SER A 296 -37.69 -19.00 2.77
CA SER A 296 -36.53 -19.29 1.93
C SER A 296 -35.35 -18.41 2.33
N LEU A 297 -34.32 -19.01 2.92
CA LEU A 297 -33.13 -18.31 3.40
C LEU A 297 -32.00 -18.36 2.39
N ILE A 298 -31.78 -19.51 1.76
CA ILE A 298 -30.65 -19.72 0.83
C ILE A 298 -31.16 -20.45 -0.41
N ARG A 299 -31.07 -19.78 -1.55
CA ARG A 299 -31.34 -20.39 -2.84
C ARG A 299 -30.06 -20.73 -3.54
N VAL A 300 -29.90 -21.98 -3.92
CA VAL A 300 -28.70 -22.50 -4.57
C VAL A 300 -29.08 -23.06 -5.93
N SER A 301 -28.39 -22.66 -6.99
CA SER A 301 -28.49 -23.30 -8.30
C SER A 301 -27.28 -24.21 -8.50
N ASN A 302 -27.54 -25.40 -9.05
CA ASN A 302 -26.52 -26.41 -9.32
C ASN A 302 -25.77 -26.88 -8.06
N LEU A 303 -26.51 -27.18 -6.98
CA LEU A 303 -25.95 -27.78 -5.77
C LEU A 303 -25.44 -29.18 -6.08
N PRO A 304 -24.18 -29.52 -5.78
CA PRO A 304 -23.68 -30.88 -5.89
C PRO A 304 -24.45 -31.84 -4.99
N LYS A 305 -24.50 -33.10 -5.38
CA LYS A 305 -25.15 -34.13 -4.55
C LYS A 305 -24.51 -34.21 -3.16
N GLU A 306 -25.27 -34.32 -2.12
CA GLU A 306 -24.85 -34.43 -0.72
C GLU A 306 -24.00 -33.23 -0.20
N ALA A 307 -23.99 -32.14 -0.95
CA ALA A 307 -23.26 -30.95 -0.53
C ALA A 307 -24.00 -30.23 0.60
N ARG A 308 -23.26 -29.81 1.62
CA ARG A 308 -23.75 -28.97 2.71
C ARG A 308 -23.32 -27.52 2.47
N VAL A 309 -24.25 -26.61 2.65
CA VAL A 309 -23.96 -25.16 2.63
C VAL A 309 -23.52 -24.76 4.01
N ARG A 310 -22.29 -24.21 4.14
CA ARG A 310 -21.73 -23.75 5.42
C ARG A 310 -21.98 -22.26 5.59
N LEU A 311 -22.43 -21.87 6.76
CA LEU A 311 -22.56 -20.48 7.18
C LEU A 311 -21.37 -20.04 8.03
N GLY A 312 -20.92 -20.91 8.95
CA GLY A 312 -19.75 -20.67 9.78
C GLY A 312 -19.22 -21.94 10.41
N ALA A 313 -17.92 -21.95 10.75
CA ALA A 313 -17.28 -23.02 11.51
C ALA A 313 -16.60 -22.41 12.75
N MET A 314 -16.90 -22.94 13.90
CA MET A 314 -16.58 -22.39 15.22
C MET A 314 -15.80 -23.44 16.02
N ASP A 315 -14.67 -23.06 16.58
CA ASP A 315 -13.67 -23.96 17.15
C ASP A 315 -13.38 -23.72 18.64
N VAL A 316 -13.89 -22.65 19.22
CA VAL A 316 -13.65 -22.30 20.62
C VAL A 316 -14.94 -21.95 21.35
N TYR A 317 -15.13 -22.54 22.55
CA TYR A 317 -16.27 -22.25 23.42
C TYR A 317 -15.93 -21.17 24.45
N ASP A 318 -16.79 -20.16 24.60
CA ASP A 318 -16.60 -19.03 25.50
C ASP A 318 -17.41 -19.12 26.82
N GLY A 319 -18.17 -20.18 27.00
CA GLY A 319 -19.11 -20.36 28.10
C GLY A 319 -20.54 -19.93 27.74
N THR A 320 -20.75 -19.30 26.60
CA THR A 320 -22.05 -18.87 26.10
C THR A 320 -22.40 -19.60 24.80
N THR A 321 -21.46 -19.73 23.88
CA THR A 321 -21.62 -20.38 22.59
C THR A 321 -20.28 -20.75 22.01
N PHE A 322 -20.26 -21.59 20.99
CA PHE A 322 -19.08 -21.75 20.15
C PHE A 322 -18.90 -20.51 19.28
N GLY A 323 -17.69 -19.98 19.27
CA GLY A 323 -17.25 -18.86 18.45
C GLY A 323 -16.04 -19.23 17.60
N MET A 324 -15.61 -18.29 16.76
CA MET A 324 -14.39 -18.42 15.96
C MET A 324 -13.19 -18.06 16.80
N GLY A 325 -12.35 -19.04 17.10
CA GLY A 325 -11.08 -18.84 17.79
C GLY A 325 -10.03 -18.23 16.88
N VAL A 326 -8.97 -17.67 17.48
CA VAL A 326 -7.73 -17.40 16.76
C VAL A 326 -6.87 -18.65 16.90
N THR A 327 -7.14 -19.66 16.12
CA THR A 327 -6.28 -20.82 16.06
C THR A 327 -5.03 -20.42 15.31
N ASN A 328 -3.92 -20.21 16.03
CA ASN A 328 -2.60 -20.09 15.42
C ASN A 328 -2.20 -21.47 14.85
N THR A 329 -2.69 -21.75 13.64
CA THR A 329 -2.13 -22.89 12.89
C THR A 329 -0.69 -22.53 12.55
N ALA A 330 0.23 -23.50 12.72
CA ALA A 330 1.64 -23.32 12.41
C ALA A 330 1.87 -22.79 10.97
N ASP A 331 0.90 -23.00 10.09
CA ASP A 331 0.92 -22.58 8.68
C ASP A 331 0.35 -21.17 8.44
N GLY A 332 -0.15 -20.48 9.47
CA GLY A 332 -0.76 -19.15 9.34
C GLY A 332 -2.01 -19.11 8.46
N THR A 333 -2.72 -20.22 8.29
CA THR A 333 -3.89 -20.35 7.43
C THR A 333 -5.19 -20.02 8.15
N ALA A 334 -5.22 -20.05 9.48
CA ALA A 334 -6.40 -19.73 10.28
C ALA A 334 -6.65 -18.22 10.35
N GLY A 335 -7.93 -17.89 10.41
CA GLY A 335 -8.46 -16.55 10.56
C GLY A 335 -8.87 -15.90 9.24
N TYR A 336 -9.86 -15.01 9.37
CA TYR A 336 -10.44 -14.32 8.22
C TYR A 336 -9.48 -13.31 7.64
N ARG A 337 -9.07 -13.54 6.40
CA ARG A 337 -8.22 -12.64 5.64
C ARG A 337 -8.97 -12.08 4.45
N ARG A 338 -8.77 -10.81 4.19
CA ARG A 338 -9.36 -10.15 3.03
C ARG A 338 -8.87 -10.81 1.74
N VAL A 339 -9.81 -11.21 0.89
CA VAL A 339 -9.55 -11.90 -0.38
C VAL A 339 -10.23 -11.16 -1.53
N GLY A 340 -9.73 -11.35 -2.75
CA GLY A 340 -10.43 -10.92 -3.94
C GLY A 340 -11.51 -11.92 -4.37
N SER A 341 -11.79 -11.95 -5.65
CA SER A 341 -12.72 -12.97 -6.20
C SER A 341 -12.09 -14.37 -6.28
N THR A 342 -10.78 -14.49 -6.12
CA THR A 342 -10.06 -15.77 -6.16
C THR A 342 -9.50 -16.07 -4.77
N ILE A 343 -9.74 -17.28 -4.28
CA ILE A 343 -9.27 -17.73 -2.97
C ILE A 343 -7.83 -18.24 -3.10
N PRO A 344 -6.89 -17.72 -2.29
CA PRO A 344 -5.48 -18.11 -2.34
C PRO A 344 -5.26 -19.59 -2.02
N GLY A 345 -4.23 -20.18 -2.61
CA GLY A 345 -3.87 -21.59 -2.34
C GLY A 345 -4.81 -22.62 -2.96
N ARG A 346 -5.90 -22.20 -3.59
CA ARG A 346 -6.83 -23.06 -4.32
C ARG A 346 -6.61 -22.93 -5.83
N SER A 347 -6.48 -24.04 -6.53
CA SER A 347 -6.33 -24.02 -7.98
C SER A 347 -7.66 -23.73 -8.66
N ALA A 348 -7.73 -22.64 -9.42
CA ALA A 348 -8.91 -22.31 -10.22
C ALA A 348 -9.06 -23.23 -11.46
N ASP A 349 -8.01 -23.97 -11.79
CA ASP A 349 -7.96 -24.86 -12.98
C ASP A 349 -8.51 -26.27 -12.72
N THR A 350 -8.74 -26.66 -11.47
CA THR A 350 -9.48 -27.88 -11.18
C THR A 350 -10.91 -27.65 -11.63
N ALA A 351 -11.47 -28.59 -12.38
CA ALA A 351 -12.86 -28.58 -12.88
C ALA A 351 -13.87 -28.50 -11.72
N GLY A 352 -13.96 -27.34 -11.12
CA GLY A 352 -14.86 -27.05 -10.00
C GLY A 352 -16.31 -26.93 -10.51
N VAL A 353 -17.24 -27.29 -9.66
CA VAL A 353 -18.66 -27.08 -9.90
C VAL A 353 -18.96 -25.59 -9.78
N GLN A 354 -19.60 -25.02 -10.82
CA GLN A 354 -20.09 -23.65 -10.78
C GLN A 354 -21.47 -23.63 -10.14
N THR A 355 -21.61 -22.88 -9.08
CA THR A 355 -22.84 -22.78 -8.27
C THR A 355 -23.19 -21.30 -8.08
N SER A 356 -24.46 -20.93 -8.23
CA SER A 356 -24.92 -19.57 -7.88
C SER A 356 -25.72 -19.63 -6.59
N VAL A 357 -25.48 -18.69 -5.71
CA VAL A 357 -26.12 -18.58 -4.40
C VAL A 357 -26.77 -17.22 -4.27
N SER A 358 -28.02 -17.19 -3.80
CA SER A 358 -28.69 -15.97 -3.35
C SER A 358 -29.28 -16.18 -1.97
N THR A 359 -29.13 -15.16 -1.10
CA THR A 359 -29.58 -15.24 0.28
C THR A 359 -30.61 -14.16 0.61
N SER A 360 -31.44 -14.43 1.56
CA SER A 360 -32.39 -13.50 2.15
C SER A 360 -32.47 -13.70 3.66
N GLN A 361 -32.66 -12.61 4.42
CA GLN A 361 -32.90 -12.64 5.86
C GLN A 361 -31.80 -13.32 6.72
N LEU A 362 -30.60 -13.54 6.19
CA LEU A 362 -29.49 -14.05 6.99
C LEU A 362 -28.95 -12.93 7.90
N LEU A 363 -28.71 -13.28 9.16
CA LEU A 363 -28.14 -12.38 10.17
C LEU A 363 -26.61 -12.42 10.15
N GLY A 364 -26.00 -11.25 10.36
CA GLY A 364 -24.55 -11.14 10.46
C GLY A 364 -23.84 -11.00 9.11
N PRO A 365 -22.51 -11.01 9.12
CA PRO A 365 -21.69 -10.79 7.94
C PRO A 365 -21.41 -12.06 7.12
N TRP A 366 -21.97 -13.18 7.51
CA TRP A 366 -21.64 -14.52 7.02
C TRP A 366 -22.08 -14.71 5.57
N VAL A 367 -21.17 -15.22 4.76
CA VAL A 367 -21.41 -15.55 3.35
C VAL A 367 -21.40 -17.07 3.20
N PRO A 368 -22.55 -17.70 2.89
CA PRO A 368 -22.62 -19.14 2.71
C PRO A 368 -21.63 -19.69 1.70
N THR A 369 -20.94 -20.78 2.05
CA THR A 369 -19.95 -21.44 1.21
C THR A 369 -20.32 -22.92 0.98
N ILE A 370 -19.81 -23.51 -0.09
CA ILE A 370 -20.05 -24.93 -0.44
C ILE A 370 -18.71 -25.58 -0.77
N GLY A 371 -18.34 -26.63 -0.06
CA GLY A 371 -17.06 -27.33 -0.28
C GLY A 371 -15.87 -26.40 -0.13
N GLN A 372 -14.83 -26.64 -0.93
CA GLN A 372 -13.61 -25.82 -1.01
C GLN A 372 -13.74 -24.80 -2.13
N VAL A 373 -13.93 -23.54 -1.76
CA VAL A 373 -14.15 -22.45 -2.72
C VAL A 373 -12.82 -22.03 -3.33
N SER A 374 -12.75 -21.96 -4.66
CA SER A 374 -11.62 -21.42 -5.40
C SER A 374 -11.89 -20.01 -5.97
N VAL A 375 -13.15 -19.74 -6.32
CA VAL A 375 -13.60 -18.42 -6.80
C VAL A 375 -14.93 -18.08 -6.12
N LEU A 376 -15.05 -16.86 -5.59
CA LEU A 376 -16.29 -16.29 -5.07
C LEU A 376 -16.46 -14.89 -5.67
N ARG A 377 -17.51 -14.69 -6.44
CA ARG A 377 -17.74 -13.42 -7.13
C ARG A 377 -19.18 -12.96 -6.94
N PHE A 378 -19.36 -11.79 -6.35
CA PHE A 378 -20.68 -11.16 -6.27
C PHE A 378 -21.15 -10.72 -7.65
N GLU A 379 -22.44 -10.88 -7.92
CA GLU A 379 -23.04 -10.54 -9.21
C GLU A 379 -23.05 -9.02 -9.39
N PRO A 380 -22.42 -8.49 -10.48
CA PRO A 380 -22.32 -7.04 -10.68
C PRO A 380 -23.66 -6.30 -10.78
N SER A 381 -24.73 -7.03 -11.08
CA SER A 381 -26.11 -6.52 -11.15
C SER A 381 -26.78 -6.42 -9.79
N ALA A 382 -26.26 -7.10 -8.77
CA ALA A 382 -26.83 -7.08 -7.43
C ALA A 382 -26.53 -5.76 -6.71
N PRO A 383 -27.44 -5.27 -5.85
CA PRO A 383 -27.19 -4.11 -5.02
C PRO A 383 -25.93 -4.30 -4.15
N ASN A 384 -25.10 -3.27 -4.07
CA ASN A 384 -23.88 -3.25 -3.23
C ASN A 384 -22.82 -4.33 -3.54
N ALA A 385 -22.92 -5.04 -4.68
CA ALA A 385 -22.02 -6.12 -5.05
C ALA A 385 -20.54 -5.73 -4.98
N ALA A 386 -20.20 -4.50 -5.38
CA ALA A 386 -18.84 -4.00 -5.32
C ALA A 386 -18.33 -3.81 -3.88
N GLU A 387 -19.18 -3.33 -2.97
CA GLU A 387 -18.82 -3.13 -1.56
C GLU A 387 -18.75 -4.48 -0.84
N GLN A 388 -19.66 -5.39 -1.19
CA GLN A 388 -19.66 -6.78 -0.69
C GLN A 388 -18.38 -7.52 -1.11
N GLN A 389 -17.96 -7.36 -2.37
CA GLN A 389 -16.71 -7.96 -2.88
C GLN A 389 -15.47 -7.32 -2.25
N ASP A 390 -15.46 -6.00 -2.07
CA ASP A 390 -14.36 -5.28 -1.44
C ASP A 390 -14.21 -5.64 0.05
N GLY A 391 -15.31 -5.99 0.72
CA GLY A 391 -15.37 -6.43 2.09
C GLY A 391 -15.21 -7.95 2.30
N LEU A 392 -14.98 -8.73 1.23
CA LEU A 392 -14.92 -10.20 1.33
C LEU A 392 -13.66 -10.65 2.07
N ASN A 393 -13.88 -11.46 3.10
CA ASN A 393 -12.84 -12.14 3.87
C ASN A 393 -13.12 -13.64 3.87
N TYR A 394 -12.05 -14.44 3.82
CA TYR A 394 -12.14 -15.89 3.77
C TYR A 394 -11.19 -16.52 4.76
N ASP A 395 -11.64 -17.54 5.46
CA ASP A 395 -10.83 -18.40 6.32
C ASP A 395 -10.55 -19.73 5.61
N LEU A 396 -9.26 -19.95 5.28
CA LEU A 396 -8.81 -21.14 4.56
C LEU A 396 -8.89 -22.42 5.41
N TRP A 397 -8.79 -22.30 6.72
CA TRP A 397 -8.86 -23.43 7.64
C TRP A 397 -10.32 -23.86 7.87
N ALA A 398 -11.20 -22.86 7.99
CA ALA A 398 -12.63 -23.10 8.21
C ALA A 398 -13.42 -23.36 6.92
N ASP A 399 -12.86 -22.99 5.75
CA ASP A 399 -13.58 -22.95 4.46
C ASP A 399 -14.87 -22.12 4.53
N THR A 400 -14.81 -21.00 5.24
CA THR A 400 -15.95 -20.09 5.47
C THR A 400 -15.60 -18.67 5.05
N ALA A 401 -16.63 -17.88 4.71
CA ALA A 401 -16.48 -16.52 4.25
C ALA A 401 -17.36 -15.55 5.04
N LEU A 402 -16.89 -14.30 5.16
CA LEU A 402 -17.68 -13.18 5.65
C LEU A 402 -17.44 -11.93 4.78
N THR A 403 -18.39 -11.02 4.78
CA THR A 403 -18.24 -9.72 4.15
C THR A 403 -18.50 -8.59 5.14
N THR A 404 -17.61 -7.59 5.15
CA THR A 404 -17.80 -6.34 5.91
C THR A 404 -18.67 -5.32 5.16
N GLY A 405 -19.07 -5.64 3.93
CA GLY A 405 -20.02 -4.86 3.16
C GLY A 405 -21.47 -5.06 3.63
N PRO A 406 -22.44 -4.38 3.02
CA PRO A 406 -23.87 -4.55 3.36
C PRO A 406 -24.35 -5.99 3.14
N THR A 407 -25.04 -6.57 4.14
CA THR A 407 -25.36 -8.00 4.21
C THR A 407 -26.84 -8.37 3.97
N GLY A 408 -27.73 -7.42 3.75
CA GLY A 408 -29.18 -7.68 3.68
C GLY A 408 -29.63 -8.67 2.60
N GLN A 409 -29.01 -8.64 1.42
CA GLN A 409 -29.20 -9.61 0.33
C GLN A 409 -27.85 -9.85 -0.34
N LEU A 410 -27.49 -11.11 -0.49
CA LEU A 410 -26.28 -11.50 -1.20
C LEU A 410 -26.66 -12.27 -2.46
N SER A 411 -26.00 -12.00 -3.58
CA SER A 411 -26.11 -12.75 -4.82
C SER A 411 -24.73 -12.90 -5.44
N TYR A 412 -24.26 -14.13 -5.54
CA TYR A 412 -22.89 -14.41 -5.97
C TYR A 412 -22.77 -15.80 -6.62
N SER A 413 -21.70 -16.00 -7.35
CA SER A 413 -21.31 -17.27 -7.95
C SER A 413 -20.10 -17.85 -7.23
N LEU A 414 -20.10 -19.16 -7.05
CA LEU A 414 -19.01 -19.95 -6.50
C LEU A 414 -18.43 -20.87 -7.58
N SER A 415 -17.09 -21.00 -7.61
CA SER A 415 -16.41 -22.15 -8.19
C SER A 415 -15.87 -22.98 -7.05
N THR A 416 -16.37 -24.19 -6.88
CA THR A 416 -16.07 -25.00 -5.72
C THR A 416 -15.62 -26.41 -6.11
N THR A 417 -14.71 -26.96 -5.35
CA THR A 417 -14.31 -28.37 -5.41
C THR A 417 -14.85 -29.08 -4.18
N MET A 418 -15.60 -30.14 -4.42
CA MET A 418 -16.08 -30.97 -3.32
C MET A 418 -14.91 -31.75 -2.72
N PRO A 419 -14.74 -31.77 -1.38
CA PRO A 419 -13.80 -32.66 -0.74
C PRO A 419 -14.07 -34.11 -1.15
N ARG A 420 -13.00 -34.90 -1.28
CA ARG A 420 -13.16 -36.32 -1.50
C ARG A 420 -13.85 -36.95 -0.30
N GLU A 421 -14.83 -37.78 -0.51
CA GLU A 421 -15.39 -38.62 0.53
C GLU A 421 -14.37 -39.70 0.91
N HIS A 422 -14.01 -39.74 2.16
CA HIS A 422 -13.12 -40.75 2.72
C HIS A 422 -13.93 -41.76 3.50
N ALA A 423 -13.60 -43.04 3.33
CA ALA A 423 -14.20 -44.10 4.13
C ALA A 423 -13.68 -44.05 5.59
N ASP A 424 -14.50 -44.46 6.54
CA ASP A 424 -14.11 -44.48 7.98
C ASP A 424 -12.80 -45.27 8.23
N SER A 425 -12.48 -46.24 7.38
CA SER A 425 -11.21 -46.98 7.45
C SER A 425 -9.94 -46.14 7.18
N GLU A 426 -10.08 -45.09 6.37
CA GLU A 426 -8.98 -44.13 6.09
C GLU A 426 -8.73 -43.24 7.32
N PHE A 427 -9.77 -42.78 7.97
CA PHE A 427 -9.71 -41.99 9.21
C PHE A 427 -9.23 -42.84 10.41
N ALA A 428 -9.69 -44.09 10.52
CA ALA A 428 -9.32 -44.96 11.63
C ALA A 428 -7.81 -45.27 11.70
N SER A 429 -7.11 -45.10 10.59
CA SER A 429 -5.66 -45.34 10.53
C SER A 429 -4.82 -44.15 11.02
N VAL A 430 -5.42 -43.00 11.27
CA VAL A 430 -4.77 -41.72 11.62
C VAL A 430 -5.34 -41.23 12.94
N ASN A 431 -4.46 -40.69 13.83
CA ASN A 431 -4.96 -39.98 15.02
C ASN A 431 -5.50 -38.60 14.61
N ALA A 432 -6.57 -38.19 15.28
CA ALA A 432 -7.11 -36.85 15.11
C ALA A 432 -6.10 -35.78 15.53
N ALA A 433 -6.21 -34.59 14.96
CA ALA A 433 -5.45 -33.44 15.40
C ALA A 433 -5.70 -33.17 16.88
N ARG A 434 -4.68 -32.72 17.60
CA ARG A 434 -4.81 -32.42 19.02
C ARG A 434 -5.43 -31.05 19.26
N TYR A 435 -6.41 -31.02 20.13
CA TYR A 435 -7.01 -29.77 20.58
C TYR A 435 -5.99 -28.93 21.36
N GLY A 436 -5.79 -27.70 20.93
CA GLY A 436 -4.78 -26.79 21.50
C GLY A 436 -5.25 -26.01 22.74
N GLY A 437 -6.51 -26.22 23.19
CA GLY A 437 -7.12 -25.45 24.27
C GLY A 437 -7.72 -24.14 23.79
N GLY A 438 -8.38 -23.42 24.67
CA GLY A 438 -9.02 -22.11 24.40
C GLY A 438 -10.44 -22.02 24.96
N ASP A 439 -11.08 -23.14 25.24
CA ASP A 439 -12.42 -23.16 25.83
C ASP A 439 -12.39 -22.56 27.24
N THR A 440 -13.39 -21.74 27.53
CA THR A 440 -13.59 -21.15 28.86
C THR A 440 -14.97 -21.48 29.38
N ASN A 441 -15.11 -21.57 30.70
CA ASN A 441 -16.39 -21.88 31.37
C ASN A 441 -17.05 -23.15 30.81
N VAL A 442 -16.25 -24.21 30.62
CA VAL A 442 -16.77 -25.50 30.16
C VAL A 442 -17.76 -26.05 31.21
N PRO A 443 -18.93 -26.61 30.78
CA PRO A 443 -19.87 -27.19 31.68
C PRO A 443 -19.27 -28.32 32.51
N LYS A 444 -19.71 -28.44 33.75
CA LYS A 444 -19.29 -29.54 34.64
C LYS A 444 -19.78 -30.86 34.09
N ASP A 445 -19.06 -31.92 34.42
CA ASP A 445 -19.39 -33.31 34.09
C ASP A 445 -19.26 -33.69 32.60
N VAL A 446 -18.89 -32.77 31.71
CA VAL A 446 -18.62 -33.09 30.30
C VAL A 446 -17.48 -34.10 30.17
N ASP A 447 -16.40 -33.92 30.97
CA ASP A 447 -15.24 -34.83 30.97
C ASP A 447 -15.61 -36.24 31.38
N SER A 448 -16.41 -36.36 32.45
CA SER A 448 -16.85 -37.67 32.95
C SER A 448 -17.81 -38.36 31.95
N LEU A 449 -18.75 -37.57 31.39
CA LEU A 449 -19.67 -38.07 30.38
C LEU A 449 -18.95 -38.57 29.12
N ALA A 450 -17.93 -37.83 28.69
CA ALA A 450 -17.08 -38.22 27.55
C ALA A 450 -16.31 -39.51 27.86
N ALA A 451 -15.70 -39.61 29.05
CA ALA A 451 -14.92 -40.76 29.46
C ALA A 451 -15.76 -42.05 29.56
N ASP A 452 -16.98 -41.92 30.08
CA ASP A 452 -17.88 -43.05 30.22
C ASP A 452 -18.27 -43.65 28.86
N HIS A 453 -18.54 -42.81 27.86
CA HIS A 453 -18.94 -43.29 26.53
C HIS A 453 -17.79 -43.64 25.61
N THR A 454 -16.53 -43.21 25.91
CA THR A 454 -15.37 -43.50 25.08
C THR A 454 -14.47 -44.60 25.68
N SER A 455 -14.79 -45.16 26.83
CA SER A 455 -13.97 -46.12 27.59
C SER A 455 -13.54 -47.36 26.82
N THR A 456 -14.30 -47.80 25.83
CA THR A 456 -14.09 -48.97 25.00
C THR A 456 -13.43 -48.63 23.64
N ALA A 457 -13.37 -47.37 23.25
CA ALA A 457 -12.88 -46.94 21.96
C ALA A 457 -11.33 -47.05 21.90
N ARG A 458 -10.84 -47.53 20.76
CA ARG A 458 -9.40 -47.79 20.52
C ARG A 458 -8.74 -46.74 19.64
N SER A 459 -9.51 -45.99 18.90
CA SER A 459 -9.02 -44.90 18.04
C SER A 459 -9.82 -43.63 18.29
N ASP A 460 -9.25 -42.47 17.85
CA ASP A 460 -9.95 -41.19 18.00
C ASP A 460 -11.23 -41.15 17.16
N LEU A 461 -11.27 -41.84 16.00
CA LEU A 461 -12.51 -41.99 15.22
C LEU A 461 -13.57 -42.76 16.00
N GLU A 462 -13.19 -43.92 16.65
CA GLU A 462 -14.11 -44.70 17.43
C GLU A 462 -14.69 -43.92 18.62
N LYS A 463 -13.87 -43.03 19.26
CA LYS A 463 -14.36 -42.12 20.30
C LYS A 463 -15.41 -41.16 19.75
N ALA A 464 -15.14 -40.55 18.62
CA ALA A 464 -16.06 -39.59 17.99
C ALA A 464 -17.37 -40.27 17.58
N ARG A 465 -17.31 -41.45 16.98
CA ARG A 465 -18.52 -42.25 16.62
C ARG A 465 -19.31 -42.74 17.87
N ALA A 466 -18.62 -43.11 18.96
CA ALA A 466 -19.27 -43.50 20.20
C ALA A 466 -20.06 -42.34 20.83
N ILE A 467 -19.46 -41.16 20.87
CA ILE A 467 -20.15 -39.94 21.35
C ILE A 467 -21.33 -39.58 20.44
N GLU A 468 -21.12 -39.57 19.12
CA GLU A 468 -22.19 -39.31 18.14
C GLU A 468 -23.36 -40.28 18.35
N GLN A 469 -23.09 -41.60 18.40
CA GLN A 469 -24.13 -42.63 18.58
C GLN A 469 -24.88 -42.47 19.91
N PHE A 470 -24.17 -42.16 21.00
CA PHE A 470 -24.76 -41.89 22.29
C PHE A 470 -25.75 -40.72 22.20
N LEU A 471 -25.32 -39.56 21.69
CA LEU A 471 -26.14 -38.36 21.62
C LEU A 471 -27.34 -38.54 20.67
N HIS A 472 -27.11 -39.21 19.54
CA HIS A 472 -28.14 -39.46 18.52
C HIS A 472 -29.20 -40.45 18.98
N THR A 473 -28.80 -41.49 19.74
CA THR A 473 -29.68 -42.59 20.13
C THR A 473 -30.42 -42.30 21.44
N ASP A 474 -29.72 -41.79 22.45
CA ASP A 474 -30.28 -41.58 23.80
C ASP A 474 -30.81 -40.16 24.00
N GLY A 475 -30.59 -39.26 23.05
CA GLY A 475 -31.10 -37.90 23.04
C GLY A 475 -32.53 -37.79 22.56
N TYR A 476 -33.18 -36.67 22.82
CA TYR A 476 -34.52 -36.29 22.32
C TYR A 476 -34.46 -34.94 21.64
N TYR A 477 -35.04 -34.80 20.48
CA TYR A 477 -35.13 -33.56 19.77
C TYR A 477 -36.25 -32.66 20.29
N SER A 478 -35.96 -31.38 20.54
CA SER A 478 -36.96 -30.37 20.81
C SER A 478 -36.43 -28.98 20.53
N ASN A 479 -37.14 -28.23 19.68
CA ASN A 479 -36.88 -26.79 19.44
C ASN A 479 -37.96 -25.90 20.10
N GLU A 480 -38.78 -26.45 21.00
CA GLU A 480 -39.84 -25.75 21.72
C GLU A 480 -39.27 -24.88 22.86
N ASP A 481 -39.88 -23.71 23.10
CA ASP A 481 -39.45 -22.80 24.19
C ASP A 481 -40.01 -23.27 25.54
N THR A 482 -39.57 -24.42 25.99
CA THR A 482 -39.92 -25.00 27.28
C THR A 482 -38.78 -24.90 28.29
N ILE A 483 -39.06 -25.21 29.55
CA ILE A 483 -38.01 -25.20 30.60
C ILE A 483 -36.83 -26.13 30.22
N ASN A 484 -37.12 -27.23 29.60
CA ASN A 484 -36.14 -28.27 29.22
C ASN A 484 -35.54 -28.06 27.84
N SER A 485 -36.07 -27.16 27.01
CA SER A 485 -35.61 -26.85 25.65
C SER A 485 -35.50 -25.36 25.43
N ARG A 486 -34.68 -24.69 26.25
CA ARG A 486 -34.36 -23.27 26.04
C ARG A 486 -33.36 -23.09 24.91
N PRO A 487 -33.46 -22.00 24.15
CA PRO A 487 -32.47 -21.67 23.13
C PRO A 487 -31.11 -21.36 23.74
N GLY A 488 -30.07 -21.48 22.92
CA GLY A 488 -28.72 -21.19 23.30
C GLY A 488 -27.96 -22.39 23.83
N SER A 489 -26.63 -22.25 23.88
CA SER A 489 -25.66 -23.29 24.27
C SER A 489 -24.77 -22.84 25.44
N SER A 490 -25.32 -21.96 26.31
CA SER A 490 -24.59 -21.49 27.48
C SER A 490 -24.21 -22.62 28.44
N GLN A 491 -23.17 -22.43 29.24
CA GLN A 491 -22.71 -23.35 30.28
C GLN A 491 -23.88 -23.88 31.10
N ASP A 492 -24.73 -23.02 31.64
CA ASP A 492 -25.89 -23.36 32.45
C ASP A 492 -26.95 -24.19 31.65
N ARG A 493 -27.11 -23.91 30.34
CA ARG A 493 -28.04 -24.68 29.47
C ARG A 493 -27.52 -26.10 29.24
N ILE A 494 -26.20 -26.26 28.97
CA ILE A 494 -25.59 -27.57 28.74
C ILE A 494 -25.52 -28.37 30.06
N GLU A 495 -25.19 -27.75 31.19
CA GLU A 495 -25.18 -28.40 32.52
C GLU A 495 -26.60 -28.96 32.87
N ARG A 496 -27.65 -28.20 32.60
CA ARG A 496 -29.03 -28.70 32.80
C ARG A 496 -29.39 -29.84 31.87
N MET A 497 -28.92 -29.79 30.61
CA MET A 497 -29.15 -30.85 29.65
C MET A 497 -28.50 -32.16 30.13
N ILE A 498 -27.26 -32.12 30.60
CA ILE A 498 -26.53 -33.27 31.11
C ILE A 498 -27.14 -33.80 32.42
N SER A 499 -27.60 -32.90 33.30
CA SER A 499 -28.12 -33.26 34.63
C SER A 499 -29.59 -33.71 34.59
N ALA A 500 -30.27 -33.61 33.48
CA ALA A 500 -31.67 -34.02 33.34
C ALA A 500 -31.82 -35.54 33.21
N GLU A 501 -33.00 -36.05 33.49
CA GLU A 501 -33.32 -37.49 33.29
C GLU A 501 -33.26 -37.92 31.82
N ALA A 502 -33.41 -36.96 30.89
CA ALA A 502 -33.31 -37.15 29.46
C ALA A 502 -32.60 -35.98 28.83
N LEU A 503 -31.69 -36.26 27.90
CA LEU A 503 -31.05 -35.26 27.08
C LEU A 503 -32.08 -34.67 26.10
N VAL A 504 -32.45 -33.40 26.26
CA VAL A 504 -33.41 -32.71 25.38
C VAL A 504 -32.79 -31.45 24.83
N GLY A 505 -32.76 -31.34 23.52
CA GLY A 505 -32.19 -30.21 22.83
C GLY A 505 -32.44 -30.22 21.33
N ASP A 506 -31.85 -29.28 20.64
CA ASP A 506 -31.81 -29.20 19.18
C ASP A 506 -30.37 -29.29 18.67
N ASP A 507 -30.15 -29.12 17.39
CA ASP A 507 -28.83 -29.22 16.74
C ASP A 507 -27.78 -28.34 17.44
N GLU A 508 -28.14 -27.13 17.91
CA GLU A 508 -27.23 -26.20 18.56
C GLU A 508 -26.62 -26.80 19.83
N GLN A 509 -27.46 -27.42 20.69
CA GLN A 509 -26.96 -27.99 21.95
C GLN A 509 -26.24 -29.32 21.74
N TYR A 510 -26.74 -30.18 20.86
CA TYR A 510 -26.09 -31.47 20.57
C TYR A 510 -24.71 -31.29 19.93
N ALA A 511 -24.60 -30.41 18.93
CA ALA A 511 -23.29 -30.13 18.32
C ALA A 511 -22.33 -29.50 19.34
N THR A 512 -22.81 -28.58 20.19
CA THR A 512 -22.02 -27.98 21.27
C THR A 512 -21.53 -29.05 22.23
N LEU A 513 -22.42 -29.91 22.72
CA LEU A 513 -22.05 -30.93 23.69
C LEU A 513 -21.04 -31.93 23.11
N MET A 514 -21.24 -32.40 21.89
CA MET A 514 -20.33 -33.32 21.22
C MET A 514 -18.93 -32.68 21.06
N ALA A 515 -18.84 -31.45 20.59
CA ALA A 515 -17.57 -30.77 20.43
C ALA A 515 -16.83 -30.62 21.78
N LEU A 516 -17.53 -30.23 22.85
CA LEU A 516 -16.94 -30.15 24.20
C LEU A 516 -16.46 -31.50 24.71
N MET A 517 -17.24 -32.57 24.49
CA MET A 517 -16.83 -33.95 24.83
C MET A 517 -15.56 -34.36 24.08
N LEU A 518 -15.45 -34.03 22.80
CA LEU A 518 -14.26 -34.32 22.00
C LEU A 518 -13.04 -33.48 22.45
N HIS A 519 -13.25 -32.19 22.74
CA HIS A 519 -12.20 -31.32 23.29
C HIS A 519 -11.66 -31.84 24.62
N SER A 520 -12.54 -32.36 25.51
CA SER A 520 -12.14 -32.97 26.77
C SER A 520 -11.24 -34.22 26.58
N GLN A 521 -11.45 -34.95 25.47
CA GLN A 521 -10.63 -36.08 25.08
C GLN A 521 -9.33 -35.66 24.33
N GLY A 522 -9.07 -34.34 24.20
CA GLY A 522 -7.92 -33.79 23.49
C GLY A 522 -8.01 -33.88 21.96
N ILE A 523 -9.22 -34.07 21.41
CA ILE A 523 -9.47 -34.19 19.98
C ILE A 523 -9.91 -32.82 19.43
N ASN A 524 -9.24 -32.36 18.36
CA ASN A 524 -9.61 -31.11 17.69
C ASN A 524 -10.90 -31.29 16.90
N ALA A 525 -11.94 -30.60 17.35
CA ALA A 525 -13.28 -30.63 16.76
C ALA A 525 -13.77 -29.20 16.56
N ARG A 526 -14.68 -28.99 15.61
CA ARG A 526 -15.35 -27.71 15.40
C ARG A 526 -16.83 -27.90 15.19
N VAL A 527 -17.63 -26.96 15.69
CA VAL A 527 -19.06 -26.89 15.41
C VAL A 527 -19.25 -26.11 14.11
N VAL A 528 -19.98 -26.69 13.19
CA VAL A 528 -20.31 -26.04 11.90
C VAL A 528 -21.82 -25.83 11.86
N MET A 529 -22.20 -24.60 11.50
CA MET A 529 -23.61 -24.27 11.23
C MET A 529 -23.77 -23.99 9.74
N GLY A 530 -24.89 -24.47 9.20
CA GLY A 530 -25.21 -24.28 7.80
C GLY A 530 -26.57 -24.83 7.43
N ALA A 531 -26.78 -25.10 6.15
CA ALA A 531 -28.05 -25.63 5.64
C ALA A 531 -27.81 -26.81 4.71
N TYR A 532 -28.62 -27.84 4.84
CA TYR A 532 -28.67 -28.96 3.90
C TYR A 532 -30.02 -29.68 3.98
N ARG A 533 -30.38 -30.37 2.91
CA ARG A 533 -31.53 -31.27 2.85
C ARG A 533 -31.07 -32.57 2.19
N GLU A 534 -31.23 -33.67 2.87
CA GLU A 534 -30.78 -34.99 2.41
C GLU A 534 -31.36 -35.37 1.05
N GLY A 535 -30.56 -36.03 0.23
CA GLY A 535 -30.96 -36.53 -1.09
C GLY A 535 -31.20 -35.44 -2.16
N THR A 536 -30.92 -34.15 -1.90
CA THR A 536 -31.17 -33.07 -2.84
C THR A 536 -29.92 -32.72 -3.64
N SER A 537 -30.16 -32.27 -4.87
CA SER A 537 -29.09 -31.71 -5.76
C SER A 537 -29.74 -30.82 -6.83
N GLY A 538 -28.91 -30.03 -7.53
CA GLY A 538 -29.42 -29.14 -8.56
C GLY A 538 -29.92 -27.81 -8.01
N SER A 539 -31.08 -27.32 -8.44
CA SER A 539 -31.63 -26.05 -7.95
C SER A 539 -32.46 -26.32 -6.70
N VAL A 540 -32.06 -25.76 -5.58
CA VAL A 540 -32.70 -26.01 -4.26
C VAL A 540 -32.96 -24.68 -3.56
N ASP A 541 -34.12 -24.62 -2.93
CA ASP A 541 -34.52 -23.55 -2.02
C ASP A 541 -34.45 -24.10 -0.58
N LEU A 542 -33.46 -23.66 0.18
CA LEU A 542 -33.23 -24.07 1.56
C LEU A 542 -33.95 -23.07 2.48
N THR A 543 -34.82 -23.62 3.31
CA THR A 543 -35.65 -22.87 4.27
C THR A 543 -35.03 -22.88 5.66
N GLY A 544 -35.66 -22.20 6.61
CA GLY A 544 -35.19 -22.22 8.00
C GLY A 544 -35.20 -23.62 8.61
N SER A 545 -36.14 -24.50 8.19
CA SER A 545 -36.19 -25.90 8.63
C SER A 545 -35.01 -26.76 8.13
N ASP A 546 -34.30 -26.31 7.07
CA ASP A 546 -33.09 -26.98 6.55
C ASP A 546 -31.79 -26.50 7.23
N MET A 547 -31.90 -25.57 8.18
CA MET A 547 -30.75 -25.15 8.99
C MET A 547 -30.39 -26.21 10.02
N HIS A 548 -29.10 -26.53 10.08
CA HIS A 548 -28.51 -27.55 10.92
C HIS A 548 -27.21 -27.07 11.58
N ALA A 549 -26.86 -27.74 12.69
CA ALA A 549 -25.52 -27.65 13.26
C ALA A 549 -24.93 -29.07 13.41
N TRP A 550 -23.69 -29.24 13.00
CA TRP A 550 -22.97 -30.53 13.07
C TRP A 550 -21.55 -30.33 13.56
N VAL A 551 -20.84 -31.45 13.78
CA VAL A 551 -19.44 -31.43 14.26
C VAL A 551 -18.52 -31.98 13.20
N GLU A 552 -17.37 -31.35 13.04
CA GLU A 552 -16.28 -31.85 12.19
C GLU A 552 -15.01 -32.07 13.03
N VAL A 553 -14.32 -33.20 12.79
CA VAL A 553 -13.09 -33.58 13.46
C VAL A 553 -11.96 -33.62 12.43
N GLU A 554 -10.82 -33.01 12.75
CA GLU A 554 -9.66 -32.93 11.88
C GLU A 554 -8.78 -34.17 11.98
N PHE A 555 -8.50 -34.83 10.85
CA PHE A 555 -7.54 -35.93 10.73
C PHE A 555 -6.41 -35.51 9.79
N PRO A 556 -5.19 -35.21 10.32
CA PRO A 556 -4.08 -34.71 9.54
C PRO A 556 -3.73 -35.60 8.35
N GLY A 557 -3.68 -34.98 7.15
CA GLY A 557 -3.36 -35.70 5.91
C GLY A 557 -4.52 -36.44 5.23
N VAL A 558 -5.66 -36.63 5.91
CA VAL A 558 -6.89 -37.20 5.36
C VAL A 558 -7.93 -36.09 5.12
N GLY A 559 -8.23 -35.28 6.13
CA GLY A 559 -9.20 -34.20 6.03
C GLY A 559 -10.13 -34.13 7.25
N TRP A 560 -11.30 -33.55 7.05
CA TRP A 560 -12.31 -33.38 8.07
C TRP A 560 -13.36 -34.50 7.96
N ALA A 561 -13.61 -35.21 9.06
CA ALA A 561 -14.72 -36.17 9.18
C ALA A 561 -15.91 -35.47 9.81
N THR A 562 -17.09 -35.70 9.25
CA THR A 562 -18.35 -35.08 9.69
C THR A 562 -19.15 -36.02 10.58
N PHE A 563 -19.75 -35.48 11.64
CA PHE A 563 -20.56 -36.16 12.63
C PHE A 563 -21.83 -35.35 12.88
N ASP A 564 -22.97 -36.06 12.95
CA ASP A 564 -24.26 -35.44 13.28
C ASP A 564 -24.81 -36.04 14.57
N PRO A 565 -24.61 -35.35 15.72
CA PRO A 565 -25.06 -35.88 17.01
C PRO A 565 -26.54 -35.66 17.28
N THR A 566 -27.27 -34.97 16.38
CA THR A 566 -28.66 -34.59 16.61
C THR A 566 -29.57 -35.80 16.51
N PRO A 567 -30.44 -36.06 17.49
CA PRO A 567 -31.45 -37.08 17.38
C PRO A 567 -32.43 -36.81 16.26
N PRO A 568 -33.06 -37.84 15.69
CA PRO A 568 -34.14 -37.68 14.71
C PRO A 568 -35.25 -36.75 15.23
N ARG A 569 -35.73 -35.86 14.37
CA ARG A 569 -36.76 -34.85 14.77
C ARG A 569 -38.07 -35.43 15.24
N ASP A 570 -38.40 -36.68 14.89
CA ASP A 570 -39.55 -37.44 15.37
C ASP A 570 -39.31 -38.11 16.74
N GLN A 571 -38.06 -38.19 17.22
CA GLN A 571 -37.67 -38.64 18.54
C GLN A 571 -37.88 -37.52 19.58
N GLN A 572 -39.16 -37.22 19.86
CA GLN A 572 -39.52 -36.17 20.81
C GLN A 572 -39.74 -36.74 22.22
N PRO A 573 -39.44 -35.95 23.28
CA PRO A 573 -39.73 -36.40 24.62
C PRO A 573 -41.22 -36.59 24.79
N THR A 574 -41.63 -37.79 25.16
CA THR A 574 -43.04 -38.09 25.48
C THR A 574 -43.46 -37.20 26.64
N THR A 575 -44.46 -36.37 26.45
CA THR A 575 -44.98 -35.49 27.47
C THR A 575 -45.60 -36.36 28.58
N GLN A 576 -44.79 -36.82 29.56
CA GLN A 576 -45.34 -37.27 30.82
C GLN A 576 -45.96 -36.03 31.44
N VAL A 577 -47.29 -35.99 31.41
CA VAL A 577 -48.03 -35.08 32.24
C VAL A 577 -47.66 -35.45 33.68
N ASN A 578 -46.70 -34.76 34.25
CA ASN A 578 -46.44 -34.80 35.67
C ASN A 578 -47.75 -34.34 36.32
N LYS A 579 -48.55 -35.27 36.78
CA LYS A 579 -49.66 -34.97 37.70
C LYS A 579 -49.02 -34.16 38.81
N PRO A 580 -49.39 -32.91 39.05
CA PRO A 580 -48.83 -32.13 40.13
C PRO A 580 -48.98 -32.92 41.40
N LYS A 581 -47.90 -33.40 41.99
CA LYS A 581 -47.88 -33.91 43.36
C LYS A 581 -48.41 -32.75 44.20
N SER A 582 -49.62 -32.89 44.70
CA SER A 582 -50.20 -31.89 45.61
C SER A 582 -49.32 -31.85 46.87
N VAL A 583 -48.40 -30.92 46.89
CA VAL A 583 -47.66 -30.60 48.10
C VAL A 583 -48.66 -29.91 49.02
N PRO A 584 -48.94 -30.46 50.20
CA PRO A 584 -49.78 -29.77 51.18
C PRO A 584 -49.10 -28.45 51.53
N LYS A 585 -49.71 -27.33 51.16
CA LYS A 585 -49.21 -26.02 51.56
C LYS A 585 -49.35 -25.93 53.07
N PRO A 586 -48.23 -25.77 53.84
CA PRO A 586 -48.37 -25.31 55.23
C PRO A 586 -48.90 -23.87 55.16
N GLN A 587 -50.09 -23.62 55.65
CA GLN A 587 -50.59 -22.26 55.87
C GLN A 587 -49.79 -21.66 57.02
N VAL A 588 -48.72 -21.00 56.72
CA VAL A 588 -48.11 -20.03 57.65
C VAL A 588 -48.49 -18.68 57.09
N LEU A 589 -49.45 -18.05 57.77
CA LEU A 589 -49.75 -16.63 57.60
C LEU A 589 -48.52 -15.86 58.12
N GLN A 590 -47.68 -15.44 57.22
CA GLN A 590 -46.70 -14.41 57.51
C GLN A 590 -47.41 -13.05 57.56
N PRO A 591 -47.12 -12.21 58.55
CA PRO A 591 -47.58 -10.82 58.54
C PRO A 591 -47.04 -10.11 57.27
N PRO A 592 -47.83 -9.19 56.68
CA PRO A 592 -47.38 -8.46 55.51
C PRO A 592 -46.08 -7.70 55.86
N GLU A 593 -45.04 -7.88 55.05
CA GLU A 593 -43.82 -7.12 55.12
C GLU A 593 -44.13 -5.63 54.91
N PRO A 594 -43.47 -4.73 55.66
CA PRO A 594 -43.62 -3.31 55.41
C PRO A 594 -43.16 -2.99 53.97
N PRO A 595 -43.81 -2.05 53.28
CA PRO A 595 -43.44 -1.71 51.90
C PRO A 595 -41.98 -1.29 51.86
N GLU A 596 -41.20 -2.03 51.10
CA GLU A 596 -39.83 -1.66 50.77
C GLU A 596 -39.83 -0.29 50.09
N GLN A 597 -39.01 0.62 50.62
CA GLN A 597 -38.74 1.89 49.95
C GLN A 597 -38.17 1.62 48.57
N PRO A 598 -38.63 2.32 47.50
CA PRO A 598 -38.08 2.14 46.17
C PRO A 598 -36.58 2.40 46.25
N VAL A 599 -35.79 1.39 45.92
CA VAL A 599 -34.38 1.56 45.69
C VAL A 599 -34.24 2.52 44.48
N GLU A 600 -33.79 3.74 44.71
CA GLU A 600 -33.35 4.61 43.62
C GLU A 600 -32.22 3.89 42.91
N LEU A 601 -32.56 3.30 41.78
CA LEU A 601 -31.56 2.81 40.81
C LEU A 601 -30.69 4.01 40.42
N PRO A 602 -29.35 3.89 40.45
CA PRO A 602 -28.49 4.90 39.90
C PRO A 602 -28.96 5.17 38.46
N PRO A 603 -28.94 6.45 38.01
CA PRO A 603 -29.40 6.79 36.68
C PRO A 603 -28.64 5.91 35.72
N ALA A 604 -29.38 5.06 34.93
CA ALA A 604 -28.81 4.30 33.87
C ALA A 604 -28.04 5.28 33.00
N THR A 605 -26.72 5.11 32.95
CA THR A 605 -25.90 5.76 31.94
C THR A 605 -26.58 5.34 30.64
N ARG A 606 -27.32 6.24 30.04
CA ARG A 606 -27.77 6.05 28.67
C ARG A 606 -26.52 5.95 27.85
N ASP A 607 -26.13 4.74 27.53
CA ASP A 607 -25.38 4.55 26.30
C ASP A 607 -26.22 5.25 25.25
N GLN A 608 -25.68 6.34 24.71
CA GLN A 608 -26.29 6.96 23.55
C GLN A 608 -26.33 5.86 22.48
N ALA A 609 -27.49 5.25 22.35
CA ALA A 609 -27.79 4.47 21.19
C ALA A 609 -27.46 5.36 20.00
N THR A 610 -26.43 4.99 19.26
CA THR A 610 -26.10 5.62 17.99
C THR A 610 -27.36 5.50 17.16
N ASP A 611 -28.04 6.61 16.89
CA ASP A 611 -29.28 6.63 16.14
C ASP A 611 -29.07 5.83 14.84
N PRO A 612 -29.98 4.89 14.52
CA PRO A 612 -29.93 4.21 13.23
C PRO A 612 -30.05 5.30 12.16
N HIS A 613 -29.08 5.27 11.26
CA HIS A 613 -28.89 6.11 10.10
C HIS A 613 -30.17 6.81 9.60
N ASP A 614 -30.20 8.12 9.71
CA ASP A 614 -31.09 8.95 8.89
C ASP A 614 -30.65 8.81 7.42
N PRO A 615 -31.42 8.15 6.53
CA PRO A 615 -31.01 7.91 5.15
C PRO A 615 -30.86 9.19 4.32
N ASN A 616 -31.26 10.36 4.87
CA ASN A 616 -31.10 11.66 4.25
C ASN A 616 -30.04 12.56 4.93
N GLY A 617 -29.34 12.07 5.92
CA GLY A 617 -28.23 12.77 6.54
C GLY A 617 -27.06 12.89 5.56
N VAL A 618 -26.66 14.10 5.21
CA VAL A 618 -25.44 14.35 4.45
C VAL A 618 -24.26 13.95 5.31
N HIS A 619 -23.79 12.70 5.20
CA HIS A 619 -22.55 12.26 5.85
C HIS A 619 -21.37 12.96 5.17
N ILE A 620 -20.86 13.99 5.83
CA ILE A 620 -19.61 14.62 5.43
C ILE A 620 -18.46 13.69 5.85
N PRO A 621 -17.80 13.01 4.92
CA PRO A 621 -16.72 12.10 5.27
C PRO A 621 -15.47 12.88 5.68
N TRP A 622 -15.36 13.26 6.94
CA TRP A 622 -14.24 14.04 7.48
C TRP A 622 -12.88 13.41 7.21
N MET A 623 -12.81 12.06 7.18
CA MET A 623 -11.58 11.34 6.80
C MET A 623 -11.25 11.54 5.31
N ALA A 624 -12.23 11.50 4.42
CA ALA A 624 -12.01 11.76 3.01
C ALA A 624 -11.62 13.22 2.76
N ILE A 625 -12.24 14.17 3.46
CA ILE A 625 -11.85 15.58 3.42
C ILE A 625 -10.44 15.77 3.99
N GLY A 626 -10.10 15.07 5.08
CA GLY A 626 -8.76 15.08 5.67
C GLY A 626 -7.70 14.55 4.70
N THR A 627 -7.93 13.41 4.07
CA THR A 627 -6.99 12.81 3.10
C THR A 627 -6.84 13.64 1.83
N VAL A 628 -7.94 14.19 1.30
CA VAL A 628 -7.91 15.12 0.16
C VAL A 628 -7.16 16.40 0.54
N SER A 629 -7.40 16.95 1.73
CA SER A 629 -6.73 18.16 2.21
C SER A 629 -5.23 17.93 2.42
N VAL A 630 -4.82 16.81 3.00
CA VAL A 630 -3.40 16.43 3.16
C VAL A 630 -2.74 16.21 1.81
N SER A 631 -3.40 15.51 0.89
CA SER A 631 -2.90 15.29 -0.47
C SER A 631 -2.75 16.60 -1.24
N LEU A 632 -3.73 17.49 -1.14
CA LEU A 632 -3.68 18.82 -1.72
C LEU A 632 -2.57 19.69 -1.09
N LEU A 633 -2.38 19.57 0.23
CA LEU A 633 -1.32 20.28 0.96
C LEU A 633 0.06 19.74 0.59
N LEU A 634 0.23 18.45 0.42
CA LEU A 634 1.47 17.85 -0.09
C LEU A 634 1.76 18.25 -1.52
N LEU A 635 0.73 18.39 -2.36
CA LEU A 635 0.87 18.78 -3.76
C LEU A 635 1.12 20.28 -3.91
N LEU A 636 0.34 21.12 -3.26
CA LEU A 636 0.42 22.57 -3.35
C LEU A 636 1.35 23.19 -2.32
N GLY A 637 1.61 22.50 -1.21
CA GLY A 637 2.44 22.98 -0.10
C GLY A 637 3.84 23.43 -0.54
N PRO A 638 4.60 22.65 -1.33
CA PRO A 638 5.91 23.08 -1.83
C PRO A 638 5.82 24.32 -2.74
N VAL A 639 4.80 24.39 -3.57
CA VAL A 639 4.54 25.56 -4.45
C VAL A 639 4.26 26.80 -3.61
N LEU A 640 3.34 26.65 -2.67
CA LEU A 640 2.93 27.73 -1.75
C LEU A 640 4.10 28.17 -0.87
N ALA A 641 4.89 27.22 -0.36
CA ALA A 641 6.09 27.51 0.44
C ALA A 641 7.12 28.35 -0.31
N VAL A 642 7.36 28.03 -1.60
CA VAL A 642 8.28 28.82 -2.44
C VAL A 642 7.74 30.23 -2.67
N LEU A 643 6.46 30.37 -3.01
CA LEU A 643 5.82 31.68 -3.23
C LEU A 643 5.79 32.51 -1.93
N LEU A 644 5.44 31.90 -0.79
CA LEU A 644 5.46 32.54 0.51
C LEU A 644 6.87 32.96 0.94
N ALA A 645 7.89 32.11 0.73
CA ALA A 645 9.27 32.43 1.05
C ALA A 645 9.76 33.64 0.24
N LYS A 646 9.43 33.70 -1.06
CA LYS A 646 9.77 34.84 -1.93
C LYS A 646 9.01 36.12 -1.51
N SER A 647 7.72 36.01 -1.23
CA SER A 647 6.89 37.16 -0.81
C SER A 647 7.32 37.71 0.55
N ARG A 648 7.59 36.82 1.54
CA ARG A 648 8.11 37.23 2.86
C ARG A 648 9.47 37.92 2.75
N ARG A 649 10.38 37.39 1.92
CA ARG A 649 11.69 37.98 1.67
C ARG A 649 11.55 39.39 1.06
N ARG A 650 10.68 39.55 0.06
CA ARG A 650 10.42 40.84 -0.57
C ARG A 650 9.83 41.85 0.42
N LYS A 651 8.83 41.44 1.21
CA LYS A 651 8.24 42.28 2.27
C LYS A 651 9.27 42.70 3.31
N SER A 652 10.16 41.79 3.73
CA SER A 652 11.22 42.10 4.70
C SER A 652 12.22 43.13 4.17
N ARG A 653 12.64 43.04 2.90
CA ARG A 653 13.53 43.99 2.25
C ARG A 653 12.90 45.37 2.11
N ARG A 654 11.60 45.42 1.76
CA ARG A 654 10.88 46.68 1.57
C ARG A 654 10.62 47.42 2.88
N ARG A 655 10.53 46.69 4.01
CA ARG A 655 10.29 47.26 5.34
C ARG A 655 11.57 47.55 6.13
N ALA A 656 12.72 47.29 5.57
CA ALA A 656 14.01 47.58 6.20
C ALA A 656 14.29 49.10 6.24
N GLN A 657 15.32 49.52 6.97
CA GLN A 657 15.74 50.92 6.99
C GLN A 657 16.09 51.42 5.58
N ALA A 658 16.02 52.74 5.31
CA ALA A 658 16.09 53.30 3.98
C ALA A 658 17.27 52.79 3.16
N ALA A 659 18.50 52.80 3.69
CA ALA A 659 19.68 52.31 2.99
C ALA A 659 19.63 50.79 2.71
N GLU A 660 19.15 49.98 3.67
CA GLU A 660 18.94 48.55 3.47
C GLU A 660 17.79 48.23 2.52
N SER A 661 16.78 49.08 2.48
CA SER A 661 15.65 48.95 1.56
C SER A 661 16.05 49.23 0.12
N VAL A 662 16.88 50.23 -0.11
CA VAL A 662 17.50 50.52 -1.43
C VAL A 662 18.36 49.32 -1.89
N ARG A 663 19.21 48.75 -1.01
CA ARG A 663 19.98 47.51 -1.32
C ARG A 663 19.04 46.36 -1.64
N GLY A 664 17.93 46.23 -0.83
CA GLY A 664 16.90 45.22 -1.00
C GLY A 664 16.20 45.28 -2.36
N SER A 665 15.97 46.47 -2.91
CA SER A 665 15.38 46.68 -4.24
C SER A 665 16.32 46.17 -5.35
N TRP A 666 17.63 46.50 -5.29
CA TRP A 666 18.66 45.97 -6.19
C TRP A 666 18.72 44.43 -6.11
N ASP A 667 18.75 43.90 -4.89
CA ASP A 667 18.81 42.48 -4.63
C ASP A 667 17.58 41.75 -5.20
N GLU A 668 16.43 42.35 -5.17
CA GLU A 668 15.19 41.79 -5.74
C GLU A 668 15.22 41.76 -7.27
N LEU A 669 15.79 42.78 -7.88
CA LEU A 669 16.02 42.86 -9.33
C LEU A 669 16.94 41.74 -9.81
N VAL A 670 18.08 41.56 -9.14
CA VAL A 670 19.08 40.52 -9.42
C VAL A 670 18.47 39.12 -9.21
N ASP A 671 17.72 38.93 -8.12
CA ASP A 671 17.03 37.65 -7.84
C ASP A 671 15.99 37.29 -8.94
N THR A 672 15.27 38.28 -9.43
CA THR A 672 14.30 38.11 -10.54
C THR A 672 15.04 37.72 -11.83
N ALA A 673 16.17 38.32 -12.10
CA ALA A 673 17.00 38.03 -13.26
C ALA A 673 17.60 36.61 -13.20
N ILE A 674 18.13 36.19 -12.05
CA ILE A 674 18.65 34.84 -11.85
C ILE A 674 17.56 33.77 -11.98
N ASP A 675 16.38 34.05 -11.44
CA ASP A 675 15.24 33.16 -11.58
C ASP A 675 14.76 33.03 -13.03
N SER A 676 14.88 34.10 -13.83
CA SER A 676 14.59 34.07 -15.27
C SER A 676 15.72 33.42 -16.11
N GLY A 677 16.85 33.14 -15.53
CA GLY A 677 17.93 32.36 -16.17
C GLY A 677 19.21 33.09 -16.47
N LEU A 678 19.32 34.39 -16.07
CA LEU A 678 20.57 35.12 -16.19
C LEU A 678 21.66 34.49 -15.32
N VAL A 679 22.84 34.38 -15.85
CA VAL A 679 24.04 33.97 -15.11
C VAL A 679 24.75 35.22 -14.64
N VAL A 680 24.68 35.51 -13.33
CA VAL A 680 25.43 36.60 -12.71
C VAL A 680 26.74 36.06 -12.16
N GLU A 681 27.86 36.58 -12.67
CA GLU A 681 29.18 36.23 -12.17
C GLU A 681 29.51 37.05 -10.91
N PRO A 682 30.14 36.45 -9.89
CA PRO A 682 30.37 37.14 -8.59
C PRO A 682 31.31 38.31 -8.62
N HIS A 683 32.08 38.48 -9.68
CA HIS A 683 33.08 39.54 -9.82
C HIS A 683 32.60 40.76 -10.59
N LEU A 684 31.40 40.74 -11.15
CA LEU A 684 30.81 41.86 -11.87
C LEU A 684 30.31 42.94 -10.90
N THR A 685 30.58 44.21 -11.29
CA THR A 685 30.03 45.37 -10.59
C THR A 685 28.51 45.46 -10.78
N ARG A 686 27.80 46.19 -9.91
CA ARG A 686 26.34 46.38 -10.03
C ARG A 686 25.99 47.01 -11.39
N GLN A 687 26.81 47.93 -11.90
CA GLN A 687 26.57 48.55 -13.19
C GLN A 687 26.69 47.54 -14.35
N GLU A 688 27.71 46.71 -14.34
CA GLU A 688 27.90 45.65 -15.36
C GLU A 688 26.75 44.62 -15.32
N VAL A 689 26.31 44.28 -14.13
CA VAL A 689 25.11 43.43 -13.98
C VAL A 689 23.84 44.12 -14.51
N ALA A 690 23.70 45.44 -14.24
CA ALA A 690 22.55 46.22 -14.77
C ALA A 690 22.56 46.25 -16.31
N TRP A 691 23.72 46.39 -16.94
CA TRP A 691 23.85 46.32 -18.40
C TRP A 691 23.54 44.94 -18.96
N ALA A 692 24.02 43.87 -18.31
CA ALA A 692 23.71 42.48 -18.68
C ALA A 692 22.22 42.18 -18.58
N LEU A 693 21.56 42.73 -17.56
CA LEU A 693 20.09 42.64 -17.39
C LEU A 693 19.34 43.31 -18.53
N ALA A 694 19.76 44.52 -18.88
CA ALA A 694 19.08 45.30 -19.91
C ALA A 694 19.23 44.65 -21.30
N SER A 695 20.39 44.05 -21.62
CA SER A 695 20.56 43.32 -22.89
C SER A 695 19.70 42.08 -23.08
N GLN A 696 19.22 41.47 -21.99
CA GLN A 696 18.36 40.31 -22.03
C GLN A 696 16.83 40.63 -22.02
N TRP A 697 16.46 41.87 -21.65
CA TRP A 697 15.04 42.28 -21.51
C TRP A 697 14.51 43.12 -22.70
N THR A 698 15.20 43.06 -23.84
CA THR A 698 14.67 43.68 -25.05
C THR A 698 13.45 42.88 -25.58
N PRO A 699 12.29 43.54 -25.87
CA PRO A 699 11.20 42.87 -26.49
C PRO A 699 11.57 42.34 -27.88
N LYS A 700 11.13 41.12 -28.22
CA LYS A 700 11.24 40.57 -29.57
C LYS A 700 10.54 41.54 -30.53
N LYS A 701 11.29 42.06 -31.47
CA LYS A 701 10.76 42.78 -32.64
C LYS A 701 9.82 41.86 -33.41
N SER A 702 8.75 42.47 -33.95
CA SER A 702 7.76 41.78 -34.77
C SER A 702 8.39 41.12 -36.00
N GLU A 703 7.72 40.05 -36.46
CA GLU A 703 8.12 39.13 -37.51
C GLU A 703 8.47 39.72 -38.90
N SER A 704 8.42 41.03 -39.10
CA SER A 704 8.72 41.66 -40.38
C SER A 704 10.23 41.89 -40.68
N ASP A 705 11.11 41.60 -39.72
CA ASP A 705 12.57 41.87 -39.87
C ASP A 705 13.46 40.59 -39.92
N GLU A 706 12.84 39.38 -40.09
CA GLU A 706 13.60 38.11 -39.99
C GLU A 706 14.35 37.68 -41.24
N GLU A 707 14.19 38.23 -42.37
CA GLU A 707 14.80 37.80 -43.62
C GLU A 707 16.26 38.22 -43.79
N GLY A 708 16.74 39.24 -43.04
CA GLY A 708 18.11 39.75 -43.09
C GLY A 708 19.11 39.03 -42.16
N ASP A 709 18.61 38.33 -41.10
CA ASP A 709 19.45 37.93 -39.96
C ASP A 709 19.91 36.45 -39.97
N ALA A 710 19.41 35.64 -40.91
CA ALA A 710 19.75 34.21 -41.00
C ALA A 710 21.24 33.97 -41.40
N LYS A 711 21.85 34.91 -42.17
CA LYS A 711 23.30 34.86 -42.53
C LYS A 711 24.20 35.30 -41.40
N ALA A 712 23.78 36.24 -40.56
CA ALA A 712 24.53 36.74 -39.43
C ALA A 712 24.58 35.74 -38.24
N ARG A 713 23.53 34.90 -38.07
CA ARG A 713 23.47 33.84 -37.03
C ARG A 713 24.48 32.68 -37.24
N LYS A 714 24.84 32.35 -38.50
CA LYS A 714 25.81 31.30 -38.81
C LYS A 714 27.26 31.75 -38.54
N ALA A 715 27.55 33.04 -38.57
CA ALA A 715 28.85 33.61 -38.26
C ALA A 715 29.09 33.79 -36.76
N ARG A 716 28.05 34.05 -35.95
CA ARG A 716 28.15 34.22 -34.47
C ARG A 716 28.34 32.94 -33.68
N LYS A 717 28.14 31.75 -34.25
CA LYS A 717 28.34 30.47 -33.58
C LYS A 717 29.79 30.01 -33.43
N ARG A 718 30.73 30.79 -33.98
CA ARG A 718 32.19 30.48 -33.97
C ARG A 718 33.06 31.33 -33.04
N SER A 719 32.51 32.32 -32.34
CA SER A 719 33.28 33.17 -31.42
C SER A 719 32.52 33.36 -30.09
N ALA A 720 32.67 32.39 -29.20
CA ALA A 720 32.15 32.45 -27.83
C ALA A 720 33.27 32.89 -26.83
N ALA A 721 34.19 33.73 -27.24
CA ALA A 721 35.35 34.15 -26.42
C ALA A 721 35.60 35.65 -26.32
N ASP A 722 34.72 36.52 -26.82
CA ASP A 722 34.87 37.97 -26.68
C ASP A 722 33.56 38.62 -26.22
N VAL A 723 33.50 38.93 -24.94
CA VAL A 723 32.45 39.82 -24.39
C VAL A 723 32.83 41.25 -24.76
N ARG A 724 32.49 41.67 -25.99
CA ARG A 724 32.52 43.09 -26.35
C ARG A 724 31.22 43.75 -25.84
N VAL A 725 31.38 44.75 -25.00
CA VAL A 725 30.33 45.66 -24.56
C VAL A 725 29.77 46.40 -25.78
N PRO A 726 28.48 46.23 -26.16
CA PRO A 726 27.90 46.93 -27.29
C PRO A 726 27.78 48.44 -26.99
N GLY A 727 28.06 49.25 -27.97
CA GLY A 727 28.02 50.71 -27.88
C GLY A 727 26.64 51.31 -27.51
N TRP A 728 26.64 52.48 -26.94
CA TRP A 728 25.65 53.21 -26.19
C TRP A 728 24.39 53.69 -26.92
N SER A 729 24.10 53.33 -28.14
CA SER A 729 23.13 54.04 -28.96
C SER A 729 21.74 53.36 -29.22
N LEU A 730 21.40 52.23 -28.62
CA LEU A 730 20.22 51.47 -29.06
C LEU A 730 19.19 51.02 -27.96
N PHE A 731 19.23 51.62 -26.75
CA PHE A 731 18.39 51.15 -25.68
C PHE A 731 17.43 52.25 -25.14
N SER A 732 16.13 52.17 -25.49
CA SER A 732 15.06 52.98 -24.93
C SER A 732 14.50 52.39 -23.64
N GLY A 733 14.52 53.11 -22.54
CA GLY A 733 13.68 52.94 -21.35
C GLY A 733 14.18 52.01 -20.26
N ALA A 734 14.45 50.73 -20.51
CA ALA A 734 14.73 49.73 -19.46
C ALA A 734 16.17 49.83 -18.92
N VAL A 735 17.15 50.14 -19.75
CA VAL A 735 18.57 50.29 -19.35
C VAL A 735 18.77 51.42 -18.35
N PRO A 736 18.23 52.61 -18.58
CA PRO A 736 18.36 53.72 -17.64
C PRO A 736 17.84 53.40 -16.26
N ARG A 737 16.71 52.71 -16.16
CA ARG A 737 16.10 52.37 -14.87
C ARG A 737 16.91 51.30 -14.07
N ALA A 738 17.37 50.22 -14.71
CA ALA A 738 18.21 49.22 -14.07
C ALA A 738 19.55 49.83 -13.57
N VAL A 739 20.18 50.71 -14.38
CA VAL A 739 21.41 51.46 -14.02
C VAL A 739 21.11 52.44 -12.90
N THR A 740 19.90 53.12 -12.92
CA THR A 740 19.52 54.03 -11.85
C THR A 740 19.36 53.30 -10.51
N VAL A 741 18.72 52.13 -10.51
CA VAL A 741 18.62 51.30 -9.29
C VAL A 741 19.98 50.85 -8.80
N ALA A 742 20.86 50.40 -9.71
CA ALA A 742 22.25 50.04 -9.37
C ALA A 742 23.01 51.21 -8.72
N ARG A 743 22.94 52.41 -9.34
CA ARG A 743 23.61 53.63 -8.83
C ARG A 743 23.03 54.05 -7.46
N ARG A 744 21.72 54.01 -7.26
CA ARG A 744 21.11 54.32 -5.95
C ARG A 744 21.57 53.30 -4.89
N ALA A 745 21.72 52.02 -5.25
CA ALA A 745 22.23 51.02 -4.34
C ALA A 745 23.74 51.25 -4.01
N ASP A 746 24.53 51.74 -4.95
CA ASP A 746 25.92 52.11 -4.68
C ASP A 746 26.01 53.36 -3.79
N VAL A 747 25.16 54.38 -4.02
CA VAL A 747 25.07 55.56 -3.14
C VAL A 747 24.67 55.13 -1.71
N ALA A 748 23.71 54.24 -1.57
CA ALA A 748 23.29 53.75 -0.26
C ALA A 748 24.37 52.98 0.49
N ASP A 749 25.36 52.42 -0.22
CA ASP A 749 26.48 51.70 0.38
C ASP A 749 27.67 52.59 0.69
N PHE A 750 27.94 53.64 -0.13
CA PHE A 750 29.24 54.35 -0.11
C PHE A 750 29.13 55.84 0.23
N ALA A 751 27.91 56.43 0.21
CA ALA A 751 27.77 57.84 0.54
C ALA A 751 27.68 58.11 2.03
N ALA A 752 28.38 59.10 2.53
CA ALA A 752 28.44 59.46 3.93
C ALA A 752 27.12 59.94 4.56
N GLY A 753 26.13 60.32 3.74
CA GLY A 753 24.81 60.79 4.17
C GLY A 753 23.74 59.71 4.22
N GLY A 754 24.02 58.47 3.80
CA GLY A 754 23.03 57.40 3.70
C GLY A 754 21.90 57.67 2.68
N ALA A 755 20.96 56.72 2.53
CA ALA A 755 19.82 56.86 1.65
C ALA A 755 18.61 57.45 2.42
N ARG A 756 17.83 58.33 1.79
CA ARG A 756 16.56 58.86 2.33
C ARG A 756 15.42 57.89 2.09
N PRO A 757 14.33 57.96 2.87
CA PRO A 757 13.14 57.11 2.66
C PRO A 757 12.53 57.25 1.24
N GLU A 758 12.57 58.44 0.65
CA GLU A 758 12.15 58.73 -0.71
C GLU A 758 12.96 57.99 -1.77
N ASP A 759 14.26 57.88 -1.57
CA ASP A 759 15.15 57.11 -2.47
C ASP A 759 14.82 55.60 -2.48
N ALA A 760 14.41 55.08 -1.33
CA ALA A 760 13.98 53.69 -1.22
C ALA A 760 12.66 53.45 -1.95
N GLU A 761 11.69 54.34 -1.79
CA GLU A 761 10.39 54.24 -2.49
C GLU A 761 10.54 54.35 -4.01
N GLN A 762 11.33 55.28 -4.50
CA GLN A 762 11.63 55.41 -5.92
C GLN A 762 12.38 54.18 -6.49
N ALA A 763 13.35 53.63 -5.74
CA ALA A 763 14.06 52.44 -6.18
C ALA A 763 13.12 51.21 -6.27
N TRP A 764 12.16 51.07 -5.35
CA TRP A 764 11.18 50.01 -5.42
C TRP A 764 10.17 50.21 -6.55
N ASN A 765 9.76 51.43 -6.84
CA ASN A 765 8.88 51.76 -7.94
C ASN A 765 9.54 51.43 -9.30
N ASP A 766 10.82 51.78 -9.46
CA ASP A 766 11.59 51.43 -10.65
C ASP A 766 11.72 49.88 -10.81
N VAL A 767 11.92 49.16 -9.74
CA VAL A 767 11.99 47.68 -9.77
C VAL A 767 10.63 47.06 -10.09
N ASP A 768 9.57 47.62 -9.54
CA ASP A 768 8.20 47.13 -9.80
C ASP A 768 7.77 47.37 -11.24
N GLU A 769 8.16 48.49 -11.82
CA GLU A 769 7.90 48.81 -13.23
C GLU A 769 8.70 47.89 -14.17
N LEU A 770 10.00 47.72 -13.92
CA LEU A 770 10.85 46.82 -14.68
C LEU A 770 10.33 45.34 -14.62
N ARG A 771 9.80 44.94 -13.48
CA ARG A 771 9.20 43.60 -13.36
C ARG A 771 7.87 43.47 -14.11
N ARG A 772 7.05 44.53 -14.18
CA ARG A 772 5.82 44.55 -14.96
C ARG A 772 6.12 44.48 -16.46
N GLU A 773 7.07 45.28 -16.92
CA GLU A 773 7.51 45.27 -18.32
C GLU A 773 8.05 43.91 -18.74
N TRP A 774 8.91 43.34 -17.89
CA TRP A 774 9.43 41.99 -18.12
C TRP A 774 8.31 40.93 -18.11
N ALA A 775 7.36 40.99 -17.15
CA ALA A 775 6.25 40.07 -17.10
C ALA A 775 5.35 40.18 -18.34
N ALA A 776 5.19 41.37 -18.93
CA ALA A 776 4.42 41.57 -20.15
C ALA A 776 5.13 40.95 -21.38
N SER A 777 6.45 40.90 -21.39
CA SER A 777 7.25 40.37 -22.50
C SER A 777 7.37 38.85 -22.54
N VAL A 778 6.90 38.14 -21.48
CA VAL A 778 7.09 36.69 -21.29
C VAL A 778 5.74 35.95 -21.24
N SER A 779 5.66 34.77 -21.84
CA SER A 779 4.43 33.96 -21.82
C SER A 779 3.95 33.62 -20.39
N PRO A 780 2.64 33.45 -20.16
CA PRO A 780 2.09 33.11 -18.83
C PRO A 780 2.75 31.87 -18.20
N PHE A 781 3.02 30.84 -19.01
CA PHE A 781 3.70 29.61 -18.57
C PHE A 781 5.14 29.87 -18.12
N ALA A 782 5.87 30.68 -18.85
CA ALA A 782 7.24 31.06 -18.47
C ALA A 782 7.24 31.92 -17.18
N ARG A 783 6.24 32.81 -16.98
CA ARG A 783 6.05 33.57 -15.74
C ARG A 783 5.88 32.63 -14.52
N ALA A 784 4.98 31.67 -14.63
CA ALA A 784 4.74 30.68 -13.57
C ALA A 784 6.01 29.87 -13.26
N ARG A 785 6.73 29.41 -14.29
CA ARG A 785 7.99 28.68 -14.15
C ARG A 785 9.06 29.50 -13.43
N TYR A 786 9.17 30.79 -13.73
CA TYR A 786 10.17 31.66 -13.08
C TYR A 786 9.76 32.05 -11.67
N ALA A 787 8.46 32.23 -11.39
CA ALA A 787 7.96 32.46 -10.04
C ALA A 787 8.31 31.28 -9.09
N LEU A 788 8.29 30.06 -9.60
CA LEU A 788 8.59 28.84 -8.86
C LEU A 788 10.08 28.46 -8.86
N SER A 789 10.93 29.21 -9.56
CA SER A 789 12.38 28.94 -9.65
C SER A 789 13.07 29.14 -8.30
N LEU A 790 13.90 28.17 -7.90
CA LEU A 790 14.74 28.24 -6.68
C LEU A 790 16.18 28.70 -6.97
N LYS A 791 16.47 29.19 -8.21
CA LYS A 791 17.83 29.51 -8.62
C LYS A 791 18.43 30.65 -7.79
N SER A 792 17.66 31.73 -7.54
CA SER A 792 18.10 32.86 -6.72
C SER A 792 18.39 32.45 -5.28
N LEU A 793 17.56 31.59 -4.66
CA LEU A 793 17.77 31.09 -3.31
C LEU A 793 19.04 30.24 -3.20
N ARG A 794 19.32 29.40 -4.20
CA ARG A 794 20.52 28.55 -4.25
C ARG A 794 21.79 29.37 -4.51
N TRP A 795 21.70 30.37 -5.38
CA TRP A 795 22.83 31.28 -5.69
C TRP A 795 23.25 32.06 -4.44
N ARG A 796 22.29 32.65 -3.69
CA ARG A 796 22.60 33.39 -2.46
C ARG A 796 23.19 32.51 -1.36
N ARG A 797 22.70 31.27 -1.21
CA ARG A 797 23.31 30.33 -0.26
C ARG A 797 24.75 29.99 -0.62
N ARG A 798 25.07 29.87 -1.91
CA ARG A 798 26.43 29.64 -2.38
C ARG A 798 27.30 30.86 -2.15
N ALA A 799 26.84 32.05 -2.49
CA ALA A 799 27.55 33.32 -2.30
C ALA A 799 27.87 33.56 -0.80
N ARG A 800 26.93 33.35 0.11
CA ARG A 800 27.17 33.43 1.55
C ARG A 800 28.21 32.43 2.04
N ARG A 801 28.14 31.17 1.60
CA ARG A 801 29.14 30.15 1.97
C ARG A 801 30.55 30.49 1.47
N GLN A 802 30.66 31.10 0.32
CA GLN A 802 31.94 31.56 -0.24
C GLN A 802 32.48 32.76 0.55
N ALA A 803 31.64 33.73 0.91
CA ALA A 803 31.99 34.88 1.73
C ALA A 803 32.42 34.45 3.15
N ASP A 804 31.72 33.48 3.77
CA ASP A 804 32.10 32.94 5.08
C ASP A 804 33.43 32.17 5.03
N ALA A 805 33.67 31.41 3.96
CA ALA A 805 34.93 30.71 3.73
C ALA A 805 36.12 31.70 3.54
N ALA A 806 35.88 32.78 2.79
CA ALA A 806 36.88 33.83 2.59
C ALA A 806 37.20 34.56 3.92
N ARG A 807 36.16 34.90 4.73
CA ARG A 807 36.34 35.49 6.07
C ARG A 807 37.13 34.58 7.02
N LYS A 808 36.84 33.27 7.02
CA LYS A 808 37.58 32.28 7.81
C LYS A 808 39.04 32.12 7.33
N GLY A 809 39.26 32.12 6.03
CA GLY A 809 40.59 32.10 5.42
C GLY A 809 41.42 33.36 5.77
N GLY A 810 40.79 34.53 5.70
CA GLY A 810 41.43 35.81 6.06
C GLY A 810 41.83 35.86 7.56
N ARG A 811 40.97 35.40 8.45
CA ARG A 811 41.28 35.33 9.89
C ARG A 811 42.41 34.35 10.21
N SER A 812 42.51 33.23 9.46
CA SER A 812 43.64 32.28 9.63
C SER A 812 44.96 32.82 9.15
N LEU A 813 44.99 33.59 8.05
CA LEU A 813 46.16 34.29 7.54
C LEU A 813 46.63 35.42 8.50
N ALA A 814 45.71 36.25 9.00
CA ALA A 814 46.00 37.27 9.97
C ALA A 814 46.57 36.68 11.27
N LYS A 815 46.02 35.52 11.73
CA LYS A 815 46.55 34.81 12.90
C LYS A 815 47.94 34.18 12.67
N ARG A 816 48.25 33.75 11.44
CA ARG A 816 49.59 33.29 11.04
C ARG A 816 50.62 34.43 10.90
N MET A 817 50.20 35.59 10.37
CA MET A 817 51.07 36.79 10.29
C MET A 817 51.33 37.40 11.68
N GLY A 818 50.34 37.44 12.57
CA GLY A 818 50.50 37.88 13.96
C GLY A 818 51.50 37.01 14.75
N ARG A 819 51.51 35.70 14.55
CA ARG A 819 52.49 34.78 15.16
C ARG A 819 53.92 34.91 14.61
N ARG A 820 54.10 35.41 13.38
CA ARG A 820 55.44 35.65 12.83
C ARG A 820 56.07 36.96 13.35
N LYS A 821 55.28 38.01 13.69
CA LYS A 821 55.78 39.28 14.28
C LYS A 821 56.11 39.18 15.77
N GLY A 822 55.70 38.17 16.48
CA GLY A 822 56.00 37.94 17.89
C GLY A 822 57.23 37.03 18.14
N LYS A 823 57.94 36.61 17.07
CA LYS A 823 59.18 35.80 17.14
C LYS A 823 60.36 36.51 16.54
N ARG A 824 60.38 37.84 16.48
CA ARG A 824 61.57 38.64 16.24
C ARG A 824 61.91 39.53 17.46
#